data_2a7b93f9361411ecc4ba34572e9619b1
#
_entry.id   2a7b93f9361411ecc4ba34572e9619b1
#
_cell.length_a   1.000
_cell.length_b   1.000
_cell.length_c   1.000
_cell.angle_alpha   90.00
_cell.angle_beta   90.00
_cell.angle_gamma   90.00
#
_symmetry.space_group_name_H-M   'P 1'
#
loop_
_entity.id
_entity.type
_entity.pdbx_description
1 polymer ?
#
loop_
_entity_poly.entity_id
_entity_poly.type
_entity_poly.pdbx_seq_one_letter_code
_entity_poly.pdbx_strand_id
1 'polypeptide(L)'
;MIHKEFRFTLIKVFPLVHALFLAFCVFLLNYQVAGPMIQGDEGGYLANAAAIAGFHNDLASSYHAGYSFLIAPAFYIFDTPQSIWLTVKVINSALYLLLVVALWWIVKRLFISISFQKQFSAVTLVSLYPMWVIMAGYSFPQIAFATFFLLTFIVFVKAFSLKNISWFFVGLITGFLYWIHPIGIVPIIAGSIAVSYLGFIHRRYSLPLFFMVSALGILILYRYGINPWLTERMTISGLKADLHYQNALRQFRFFYDYEGLISLLGHIGGHVFYITTGTLGLVWLGLLSLLQQSLNVSRNPTGLEVHEWRAISLFLGLSFLGIEAISILMFSGPLTGQRLDHWMYGRYVEGVLAPILLIGILGSRLKNLIWIIPIMVAAATLLAFTLKSYTHTAPFNISAFFQYFFLENLGVWAWLAAGCVVIVVAAFLKAPFGWAFIIVIFWLSIFFQQKYHISSSYAVERSRWVIGQFIRQNFPRGTCVGFDYISADNYNRKVYWHDLGFLLFDYKLKRLTYEQWLKSCEGPFFTFDREIGSRAAGKIYPISRNPIEGILWIRYSDFKDVSGFIDLAGDPTCFVNGCFEMSYIELASFSKVGRVTDNGLKSTGASGYLFFGPYRRVEAGDYYVEIKLEVSAAGKANFDVVSERGGKKHIDVQISDYFQAGQNVIRVPFSLDKQVTDIEVRLYISKDSALTIYSYALKINDGGVNAPGLSKSPID
;
A
#
# COMPACT_ATOMS: atom_id res chain seq x y z
N MET A 1 -34.79 27.96 -30.95
CA MET A 1 -34.49 26.55 -31.25
C MET A 1 -33.04 26.19 -30.88
N ILE A 2 -32.05 26.92 -31.31
CA ILE A 2 -30.60 26.68 -31.03
C ILE A 2 -30.26 26.56 -29.51
N HIS A 3 -30.83 27.39 -28.66
CA HIS A 3 -30.61 27.36 -27.21
C HIS A 3 -31.15 26.08 -26.52
N LYS A 4 -32.22 25.46 -27.05
CA LYS A 4 -32.75 24.19 -26.50
C LYS A 4 -31.91 23.00 -26.93
N GLU A 5 -31.46 22.98 -28.17
CA GLU A 5 -30.59 21.90 -28.67
C GLU A 5 -29.21 21.93 -28.00
N PHE A 6 -28.63 23.11 -27.81
CA PHE A 6 -27.37 23.29 -27.11
C PHE A 6 -27.45 22.81 -25.65
N ARG A 7 -28.50 23.19 -24.91
CA ARG A 7 -28.76 22.69 -23.56
C ARG A 7 -28.93 21.17 -23.52
N PHE A 8 -29.62 20.60 -24.51
CA PHE A 8 -29.89 19.16 -24.56
C PHE A 8 -28.61 18.36 -24.84
N THR A 9 -27.74 18.87 -25.69
CA THR A 9 -26.43 18.27 -26.01
C THR A 9 -25.48 18.39 -24.81
N LEU A 10 -25.45 19.53 -24.14
CA LEU A 10 -24.61 19.73 -22.93
C LEU A 10 -24.97 18.74 -21.81
N ILE A 11 -26.26 18.51 -21.54
CA ILE A 11 -26.76 17.58 -20.52
C ILE A 11 -26.35 16.11 -20.84
N LYS A 12 -26.25 15.74 -22.13
CA LYS A 12 -25.82 14.41 -22.54
C LYS A 12 -24.32 14.18 -22.39
N VAL A 13 -23.51 15.19 -22.70
CA VAL A 13 -22.04 15.11 -22.67
C VAL A 13 -21.48 15.31 -21.27
N PHE A 14 -22.18 16.08 -20.42
CA PHE A 14 -21.73 16.43 -19.08
C PHE A 14 -21.27 15.26 -18.20
N PRO A 15 -21.98 14.11 -18.14
CA PRO A 15 -21.53 12.96 -17.36
C PRO A 15 -20.13 12.45 -17.72
N LEU A 16 -19.84 12.42 -19.03
CA LEU A 16 -18.52 12.00 -19.52
C LEU A 16 -17.44 13.04 -19.17
N VAL A 17 -17.72 14.32 -19.37
CA VAL A 17 -16.80 15.41 -19.02
C VAL A 17 -16.50 15.40 -17.51
N HIS A 18 -17.52 15.24 -16.67
CA HIS A 18 -17.37 15.13 -15.22
C HIS A 18 -16.52 13.92 -14.83
N ALA A 19 -16.78 12.75 -15.43
CA ALA A 19 -16.03 11.54 -15.17
C ALA A 19 -14.55 11.68 -15.59
N LEU A 20 -14.28 12.25 -16.76
CA LEU A 20 -12.92 12.54 -17.24
C LEU A 20 -12.20 13.53 -16.31
N PHE A 21 -12.87 14.57 -15.87
CA PHE A 21 -12.31 15.55 -14.93
C PHE A 21 -11.92 14.89 -13.60
N LEU A 22 -12.81 14.11 -13.01
CA LEU A 22 -12.51 13.41 -11.75
C LEU A 22 -11.39 12.38 -11.92
N ALA A 23 -11.38 11.60 -13.00
CA ALA A 23 -10.32 10.64 -13.27
C ALA A 23 -8.96 11.30 -13.47
N PHE A 24 -8.94 12.47 -14.15
CA PHE A 24 -7.73 13.27 -14.30
C PHE A 24 -7.24 13.81 -12.96
N CYS A 25 -8.12 14.33 -12.11
CA CYS A 25 -7.76 14.76 -10.74
C CYS A 25 -7.18 13.61 -9.91
N VAL A 26 -7.80 12.43 -9.97
CA VAL A 26 -7.31 11.23 -9.27
C VAL A 26 -5.94 10.79 -9.81
N PHE A 27 -5.74 10.84 -11.12
CA PHE A 27 -4.43 10.56 -11.70
C PHE A 27 -3.36 11.54 -11.20
N LEU A 28 -3.65 12.85 -11.20
CA LEU A 28 -2.71 13.87 -10.72
C LEU A 28 -2.38 13.70 -9.23
N LEU A 29 -3.38 13.41 -8.40
CA LEU A 29 -3.17 13.16 -6.97
C LEU A 29 -2.24 11.95 -6.73
N ASN A 30 -2.34 10.93 -7.56
CA ASN A 30 -1.56 9.69 -7.42
C ASN A 30 -0.25 9.70 -8.22
N TYR A 31 -0.04 10.69 -9.09
CA TYR A 31 1.14 10.75 -9.96
C TYR A 31 2.46 10.67 -9.18
N GLN A 32 2.54 11.36 -8.05
CA GLN A 32 3.73 11.44 -7.21
C GLN A 32 3.94 10.22 -6.29
N VAL A 33 3.00 9.30 -6.19
CA VAL A 33 3.19 8.08 -5.39
C VAL A 33 4.23 7.20 -6.05
N ALA A 34 5.40 7.07 -5.43
CA ALA A 34 6.39 6.08 -5.82
C ALA A 34 5.86 4.68 -5.45
N GLY A 35 6.21 3.65 -6.17
CA GLY A 35 5.67 2.31 -5.88
C GLY A 35 6.54 1.19 -6.43
N PRO A 36 6.27 -0.05 -6.06
CA PRO A 36 5.28 -0.49 -5.09
C PRO A 36 5.66 -0.11 -3.66
N MET A 37 4.68 0.32 -2.88
CA MET A 37 4.88 0.73 -1.50
C MET A 37 4.38 -0.31 -0.50
N ILE A 38 3.30 -0.99 -0.85
CA ILE A 38 2.65 -2.00 -0.03
C ILE A 38 3.14 -3.38 -0.44
N GLN A 39 4.23 -3.62 -0.02
CA GLN A 39 5.06 -4.79 0.15
C GLN A 39 4.44 -6.09 -0.41
N GLY A 40 4.04 -7.05 0.34
CA GLY A 40 3.64 -8.36 -0.15
C GLY A 40 2.49 -8.37 -1.16
N ASP A 41 1.43 -7.61 -0.92
CA ASP A 41 0.22 -7.66 -1.76
C ASP A 41 0.46 -7.05 -3.15
N GLU A 42 1.04 -5.85 -3.22
CA GLU A 42 1.34 -5.22 -4.52
C GLU A 42 2.35 -6.04 -5.31
N GLY A 43 3.42 -6.50 -4.63
CA GLY A 43 4.43 -7.35 -5.24
C GLY A 43 3.84 -8.62 -5.83
N GLY A 44 2.85 -9.23 -5.17
CA GLY A 44 2.17 -10.41 -5.68
C GLY A 44 1.37 -10.16 -6.96
N TYR A 45 0.61 -9.06 -7.05
CA TYR A 45 -0.12 -8.70 -8.27
C TYR A 45 0.80 -8.31 -9.42
N LEU A 46 1.87 -7.57 -9.13
CA LEU A 46 2.88 -7.20 -10.13
C LEU A 46 3.65 -8.42 -10.63
N ALA A 47 4.00 -9.36 -9.74
CA ALA A 47 4.64 -10.61 -10.11
C ALA A 47 3.76 -11.47 -11.03
N ASN A 48 2.47 -11.60 -10.71
CA ASN A 48 1.51 -12.26 -11.59
C ASN A 48 1.44 -11.58 -12.97
N ALA A 49 1.42 -10.25 -13.00
CA ALA A 49 1.38 -9.49 -14.25
C ALA A 49 2.65 -9.68 -15.10
N ALA A 50 3.83 -9.67 -14.47
CA ALA A 50 5.10 -9.97 -15.11
C ALA A 50 5.12 -11.40 -15.68
N ALA A 51 4.63 -12.41 -14.91
CA ALA A 51 4.54 -13.79 -15.38
C ALA A 51 3.56 -13.96 -16.56
N ILE A 52 2.43 -13.25 -16.54
CA ILE A 52 1.50 -13.19 -17.69
C ILE A 52 2.20 -12.61 -18.91
N ALA A 53 3.04 -11.59 -18.72
CA ALA A 53 3.85 -10.99 -19.78
C ALA A 53 5.04 -11.84 -20.25
N GLY A 54 5.29 -13.00 -19.65
CA GLY A 54 6.34 -13.95 -20.08
C GLY A 54 7.64 -13.84 -19.31
N PHE A 55 7.72 -13.02 -18.27
CA PHE A 55 8.89 -12.96 -17.39
C PHE A 55 8.82 -14.07 -16.34
N HIS A 56 9.95 -14.76 -16.14
CA HIS A 56 10.03 -15.90 -15.25
C HIS A 56 10.93 -15.59 -14.05
N ASN A 57 10.32 -15.39 -12.91
CA ASN A 57 11.00 -15.18 -11.63
C ASN A 57 10.43 -16.10 -10.56
N ASP A 58 11.23 -16.41 -9.53
CA ASP A 58 10.81 -17.26 -8.40
C ASP A 58 9.87 -16.51 -7.42
N LEU A 59 8.88 -15.83 -7.99
CA LEU A 59 7.96 -14.93 -7.31
C LEU A 59 6.58 -15.59 -7.08
N ALA A 60 6.55 -16.83 -6.62
CA ALA A 60 5.29 -17.51 -6.37
C ALA A 60 4.33 -16.63 -5.56
N SER A 61 3.15 -16.36 -6.14
CA SER A 61 2.09 -15.56 -5.53
C SER A 61 0.79 -16.36 -5.53
N SER A 62 0.11 -16.37 -4.38
CA SER A 62 -1.23 -16.97 -4.23
C SER A 62 -2.37 -16.01 -4.58
N TYR A 63 -2.05 -14.77 -4.96
CA TYR A 63 -3.04 -13.76 -5.30
C TYR A 63 -3.75 -14.08 -6.62
N HIS A 64 -5.04 -13.76 -6.69
CA HIS A 64 -5.85 -13.98 -7.86
C HIS A 64 -5.43 -13.09 -9.03
N ALA A 65 -5.41 -13.65 -10.24
CA ALA A 65 -4.78 -13.06 -11.41
C ALA A 65 -5.63 -12.02 -12.18
N GLY A 66 -6.93 -11.88 -11.86
CA GLY A 66 -7.83 -11.02 -12.65
C GLY A 66 -7.38 -9.57 -12.77
N TYR A 67 -6.94 -8.97 -11.67
CA TYR A 67 -6.33 -7.63 -11.71
C TYR A 67 -5.00 -7.64 -12.45
N SER A 68 -4.17 -8.66 -12.26
CA SER A 68 -2.88 -8.79 -12.93
C SER A 68 -3.01 -8.88 -14.45
N PHE A 69 -4.07 -9.50 -14.98
CA PHE A 69 -4.37 -9.45 -16.42
C PHE A 69 -4.62 -8.03 -16.93
N LEU A 70 -5.27 -7.17 -16.12
CA LEU A 70 -5.54 -5.79 -16.50
C LEU A 70 -4.25 -4.95 -16.56
N ILE A 71 -3.28 -5.22 -15.69
CA ILE A 71 -2.02 -4.46 -15.63
C ILE A 71 -0.86 -5.11 -16.39
N ALA A 72 -0.98 -6.37 -16.83
CA ALA A 72 0.04 -7.07 -17.61
C ALA A 72 0.47 -6.33 -18.89
N PRO A 73 -0.40 -5.60 -19.62
CA PRO A 73 0.03 -4.81 -20.77
C PRO A 73 1.16 -3.83 -20.48
N ALA A 74 1.28 -3.32 -19.23
CA ALA A 74 2.37 -2.44 -18.85
C ALA A 74 3.74 -3.10 -18.98
N PHE A 75 3.84 -4.40 -18.67
CA PHE A 75 5.06 -5.19 -18.78
C PHE A 75 5.39 -5.63 -20.21
N TYR A 76 4.39 -5.69 -21.11
CA TYR A 76 4.62 -5.95 -22.54
C TYR A 76 5.15 -4.72 -23.28
N ILE A 77 4.75 -3.51 -22.83
CA ILE A 77 5.01 -2.27 -23.56
C ILE A 77 6.26 -1.57 -23.05
N PHE A 78 6.57 -1.69 -21.75
CA PHE A 78 7.63 -0.90 -21.11
C PHE A 78 8.69 -1.78 -20.45
N ASP A 79 9.95 -1.32 -20.54
CA ASP A 79 11.14 -2.02 -20.05
C ASP A 79 11.65 -1.48 -18.70
N THR A 80 11.10 -0.38 -18.21
CA THR A 80 11.57 0.23 -16.97
C THR A 80 10.50 0.13 -15.87
N PRO A 81 10.88 -0.17 -14.63
CA PRO A 81 9.95 -0.22 -13.52
C PRO A 81 9.14 1.06 -13.34
N GLN A 82 9.75 2.22 -13.57
CA GLN A 82 9.10 3.53 -13.47
C GLN A 82 7.97 3.70 -14.51
N SER A 83 8.24 3.34 -15.78
CA SER A 83 7.23 3.40 -16.84
C SER A 83 6.11 2.38 -16.62
N ILE A 84 6.44 1.17 -16.15
CA ILE A 84 5.45 0.15 -15.77
C ILE A 84 4.57 0.69 -14.65
N TRP A 85 5.16 1.25 -13.59
CA TRP A 85 4.42 1.83 -12.46
C TRP A 85 3.50 2.98 -12.88
N LEU A 86 3.98 3.88 -13.73
CA LEU A 86 3.15 4.96 -14.29
C LEU A 86 1.97 4.40 -15.07
N THR A 87 2.19 3.37 -15.89
CA THR A 87 1.14 2.73 -16.69
C THR A 87 0.11 2.03 -15.81
N VAL A 88 0.51 1.39 -14.72
CA VAL A 88 -0.42 0.83 -13.72
C VAL A 88 -1.34 1.94 -13.17
N LYS A 89 -0.80 3.11 -12.83
CA LYS A 89 -1.60 4.26 -12.36
C LYS A 89 -2.56 4.78 -13.46
N VAL A 90 -2.15 4.78 -14.72
CA VAL A 90 -3.04 5.15 -15.84
C VAL A 90 -4.17 4.13 -15.99
N ILE A 91 -3.88 2.82 -15.92
CA ILE A 91 -4.91 1.77 -15.97
C ILE A 91 -5.89 1.91 -14.80
N ASN A 92 -5.40 2.13 -13.58
CA ASN A 92 -6.25 2.34 -12.42
C ASN A 92 -7.13 3.60 -12.55
N SER A 93 -6.58 4.68 -13.13
CA SER A 93 -7.36 5.89 -13.41
C SER A 93 -8.43 5.68 -14.49
N ALA A 94 -8.16 4.81 -15.47
CA ALA A 94 -9.15 4.39 -16.45
C ALA A 94 -10.25 3.52 -15.81
N LEU A 95 -9.91 2.63 -14.89
CA LEU A 95 -10.90 1.88 -14.10
C LEU A 95 -11.75 2.81 -13.24
N TYR A 96 -11.14 3.82 -12.62
CA TYR A 96 -11.88 4.84 -11.89
C TYR A 96 -12.80 5.68 -12.81
N LEU A 97 -12.34 6.03 -14.00
CA LEU A 97 -13.21 6.67 -15.01
C LEU A 97 -14.45 5.83 -15.31
N LEU A 98 -14.26 4.52 -15.54
CA LEU A 98 -15.38 3.60 -15.78
C LEU A 98 -16.32 3.50 -14.57
N LEU A 99 -15.79 3.54 -13.34
CA LEU A 99 -16.59 3.57 -12.11
C LEU A 99 -17.50 4.81 -12.10
N VAL A 100 -16.96 6.00 -12.38
CA VAL A 100 -17.76 7.25 -12.39
C VAL A 100 -18.81 7.26 -13.52
N VAL A 101 -18.46 6.77 -14.70
CA VAL A 101 -19.40 6.60 -15.82
C VAL A 101 -20.52 5.64 -15.44
N ALA A 102 -20.19 4.54 -14.78
CA ALA A 102 -21.15 3.55 -14.29
C ALA A 102 -22.12 4.15 -13.25
N LEU A 103 -21.62 4.96 -12.31
CA LEU A 103 -22.46 5.69 -11.35
C LEU A 103 -23.46 6.62 -12.06
N TRP A 104 -23.01 7.38 -13.06
CA TRP A 104 -23.89 8.23 -13.86
C TRP A 104 -24.97 7.43 -14.58
N TRP A 105 -24.60 6.27 -15.13
CA TRP A 105 -25.57 5.39 -15.78
C TRP A 105 -26.65 4.91 -14.82
N ILE A 106 -26.27 4.46 -13.61
CA ILE A 106 -27.20 4.00 -12.58
C ILE A 106 -28.16 5.12 -12.17
N VAL A 107 -27.64 6.32 -11.92
CA VAL A 107 -28.46 7.48 -11.54
C VAL A 107 -29.48 7.81 -12.60
N LYS A 108 -29.04 7.88 -13.86
CA LYS A 108 -29.94 8.19 -14.98
C LYS A 108 -30.96 7.09 -15.25
N ARG A 109 -30.66 5.85 -14.90
CA ARG A 109 -31.57 4.70 -15.12
C ARG A 109 -32.57 4.50 -13.98
N LEU A 110 -32.10 4.60 -12.72
CA LEU A 110 -32.92 4.30 -11.54
C LEU A 110 -33.54 5.52 -10.88
N PHE A 111 -33.04 6.72 -11.10
CA PHE A 111 -33.43 7.92 -10.37
C PHE A 111 -33.80 9.09 -11.30
N ILE A 112 -34.60 8.81 -12.34
CA ILE A 112 -34.96 9.74 -13.41
C ILE A 112 -35.70 10.97 -12.85
N SER A 113 -36.54 10.82 -11.83
CA SER A 113 -37.35 11.89 -11.24
C SER A 113 -36.56 12.84 -10.33
N ILE A 114 -35.31 12.51 -10.01
CA ILE A 114 -34.49 13.31 -9.11
C ILE A 114 -33.79 14.43 -9.87
N SER A 115 -33.74 15.65 -9.25
CA SER A 115 -33.11 16.81 -9.87
C SER A 115 -31.65 16.54 -10.24
N PHE A 116 -31.19 17.11 -11.36
CA PHE A 116 -29.83 16.99 -11.85
C PHE A 116 -28.79 17.39 -10.80
N GLN A 117 -29.06 18.46 -10.03
CA GLN A 117 -28.15 18.89 -8.95
C GLN A 117 -27.93 17.80 -7.90
N LYS A 118 -29.02 17.13 -7.47
CA LYS A 118 -28.90 16.03 -6.49
C LYS A 118 -28.20 14.81 -7.11
N GLN A 119 -28.47 14.51 -8.40
CA GLN A 119 -27.76 13.45 -9.13
C GLN A 119 -26.26 13.74 -9.21
N PHE A 120 -25.88 14.97 -9.58
CA PHE A 120 -24.49 15.41 -9.67
C PHE A 120 -23.79 15.31 -8.31
N SER A 121 -24.40 15.85 -7.24
CA SER A 121 -23.84 15.76 -5.88
C SER A 121 -23.65 14.31 -5.42
N ALA A 122 -24.60 13.44 -5.71
CA ALA A 122 -24.53 12.04 -5.33
C ALA A 122 -23.38 11.31 -6.06
N VAL A 123 -23.27 11.48 -7.38
CA VAL A 123 -22.18 10.89 -8.17
C VAL A 123 -20.83 11.42 -7.69
N THR A 124 -20.71 12.76 -7.51
CA THR A 124 -19.47 13.37 -7.01
C THR A 124 -19.07 12.80 -5.64
N LEU A 125 -20.02 12.76 -4.71
CA LEU A 125 -19.75 12.28 -3.36
C LEU A 125 -19.32 10.81 -3.33
N VAL A 126 -20.04 9.94 -4.05
CA VAL A 126 -19.65 8.51 -4.13
C VAL A 126 -18.31 8.35 -4.82
N SER A 127 -18.04 9.11 -5.89
CA SER A 127 -16.75 9.07 -6.60
C SER A 127 -15.59 9.50 -5.72
N LEU A 128 -15.77 10.47 -4.83
CA LEU A 128 -14.77 10.97 -3.90
C LEU A 128 -14.66 10.15 -2.60
N TYR A 129 -15.24 8.95 -2.56
CA TYR A 129 -15.00 8.06 -1.42
C TYR A 129 -13.51 7.76 -1.31
N PRO A 130 -12.85 8.05 -0.17
CA PRO A 130 -11.39 8.14 -0.10
C PRO A 130 -10.65 6.88 -0.55
N MET A 131 -11.19 5.70 -0.23
CA MET A 131 -10.56 4.43 -0.57
C MET A 131 -10.31 4.28 -2.08
N TRP A 132 -11.28 4.59 -2.94
CA TRP A 132 -11.11 4.40 -4.39
C TRP A 132 -10.10 5.37 -4.98
N VAL A 133 -10.09 6.61 -4.46
CA VAL A 133 -9.15 7.64 -4.90
C VAL A 133 -7.72 7.27 -4.52
N ILE A 134 -7.52 6.80 -3.29
CA ILE A 134 -6.20 6.40 -2.77
C ILE A 134 -5.73 5.12 -3.48
N MET A 135 -6.59 4.09 -3.57
CA MET A 135 -6.21 2.81 -4.17
C MET A 135 -5.95 2.89 -5.68
N ALA A 136 -6.40 3.94 -6.36
CA ALA A 136 -6.00 4.18 -7.74
C ALA A 136 -4.50 4.48 -7.89
N GLY A 137 -3.81 4.85 -6.81
CA GLY A 137 -2.35 5.07 -6.77
C GLY A 137 -1.51 3.82 -6.52
N TYR A 138 -2.11 2.66 -6.29
CA TYR A 138 -1.46 1.41 -5.91
C TYR A 138 -1.79 0.26 -6.84
N SER A 139 -0.94 -0.78 -6.89
CA SER A 139 -1.21 -2.00 -7.66
C SER A 139 -2.08 -2.98 -6.88
N PHE A 140 -3.26 -2.51 -6.45
CA PHE A 140 -4.25 -3.30 -5.73
C PHE A 140 -5.51 -3.59 -6.54
N PRO A 141 -6.17 -4.73 -6.30
CA PRO A 141 -7.38 -5.11 -7.04
C PRO A 141 -8.62 -4.31 -6.66
N GLN A 142 -8.58 -3.45 -5.60
CA GLN A 142 -9.77 -2.82 -5.02
C GLN A 142 -10.52 -1.92 -6.01
N ILE A 143 -9.79 -1.08 -6.77
CA ILE A 143 -10.45 -0.22 -7.77
C ILE A 143 -11.04 -1.06 -8.92
N ALA A 144 -10.36 -2.12 -9.35
CA ALA A 144 -10.89 -3.05 -10.33
C ALA A 144 -12.12 -3.77 -9.80
N PHE A 145 -12.07 -4.29 -8.56
CA PHE A 145 -13.19 -4.98 -7.93
C PHE A 145 -14.42 -4.08 -7.82
N ALA A 146 -14.27 -2.85 -7.31
CA ALA A 146 -15.36 -1.89 -7.21
C ALA A 146 -15.97 -1.56 -8.57
N THR A 147 -15.13 -1.34 -9.59
CA THR A 147 -15.58 -1.04 -10.96
C THR A 147 -16.34 -2.22 -11.56
N PHE A 148 -15.80 -3.42 -11.49
CA PHE A 148 -16.46 -4.61 -12.05
C PHE A 148 -17.70 -5.02 -11.26
N PHE A 149 -17.74 -4.81 -9.94
CA PHE A 149 -18.96 -4.99 -9.14
C PHE A 149 -20.07 -4.02 -9.60
N LEU A 150 -19.72 -2.76 -9.83
CA LEU A 150 -20.67 -1.77 -10.34
C LEU A 150 -21.16 -2.10 -11.75
N LEU A 151 -20.28 -2.58 -12.63
CA LEU A 151 -20.64 -3.10 -13.96
C LEU A 151 -21.55 -4.32 -13.87
N THR A 152 -21.26 -5.24 -12.94
CA THR A 152 -22.15 -6.39 -12.63
C THR A 152 -23.54 -5.90 -12.26
N PHE A 153 -23.62 -4.91 -11.38
CA PHE A 153 -24.90 -4.32 -10.96
C PHE A 153 -25.64 -3.67 -12.12
N ILE A 154 -24.96 -2.96 -13.02
CA ILE A 154 -25.55 -2.40 -14.25
C ILE A 154 -26.17 -3.49 -15.13
N VAL A 155 -25.40 -4.55 -15.40
CA VAL A 155 -25.87 -5.64 -16.27
C VAL A 155 -27.00 -6.42 -15.58
N PHE A 156 -26.95 -6.58 -14.26
CA PHE A 156 -28.03 -7.15 -13.45
C PHE A 156 -29.34 -6.38 -13.61
N VAL A 157 -29.30 -5.05 -13.46
CA VAL A 157 -30.49 -4.17 -13.65
C VAL A 157 -30.98 -4.20 -15.10
N LYS A 158 -30.09 -4.22 -16.08
CA LYS A 158 -30.47 -4.34 -17.51
C LYS A 158 -31.15 -5.67 -17.84
N ALA A 159 -30.75 -6.74 -17.17
CA ALA A 159 -31.27 -8.08 -17.42
C ALA A 159 -32.77 -8.22 -17.09
N PHE A 160 -33.34 -7.35 -16.24
CA PHE A 160 -34.79 -7.35 -15.95
C PHE A 160 -35.65 -7.14 -17.20
N SER A 161 -35.19 -6.33 -18.14
CA SER A 161 -35.91 -5.98 -19.39
C SER A 161 -35.50 -6.82 -20.61
N LEU A 162 -34.58 -7.78 -20.44
CA LEU A 162 -33.97 -8.54 -21.53
C LEU A 162 -34.30 -10.03 -21.46
N LYS A 163 -33.88 -10.78 -22.53
CA LYS A 163 -34.10 -12.22 -22.65
C LYS A 163 -33.24 -13.02 -21.65
N ASN A 164 -33.57 -14.30 -21.48
CA ASN A 164 -32.88 -15.26 -20.60
C ASN A 164 -31.35 -15.26 -20.77
N ILE A 165 -30.86 -15.11 -22.02
CA ILE A 165 -29.42 -15.07 -22.32
C ILE A 165 -28.69 -13.93 -21.62
N SER A 166 -29.36 -12.83 -21.24
CA SER A 166 -28.76 -11.73 -20.53
C SER A 166 -28.24 -12.15 -19.14
N TRP A 167 -28.91 -13.11 -18.52
CA TRP A 167 -28.50 -13.66 -17.22
C TRP A 167 -27.22 -14.50 -17.31
N PHE A 168 -26.93 -15.07 -18.48
CA PHE A 168 -25.64 -15.69 -18.74
C PHE A 168 -24.50 -14.63 -18.66
N PHE A 169 -24.68 -13.46 -19.29
CA PHE A 169 -23.69 -12.38 -19.22
C PHE A 169 -23.56 -11.81 -17.80
N VAL A 170 -24.66 -11.69 -17.04
CA VAL A 170 -24.60 -11.31 -15.62
C VAL A 170 -23.70 -12.29 -14.85
N GLY A 171 -23.91 -13.60 -15.04
CA GLY A 171 -23.11 -14.64 -14.39
C GLY A 171 -21.63 -14.59 -14.79
N LEU A 172 -21.32 -14.35 -16.08
CA LEU A 172 -19.93 -14.20 -16.54
C LEU A 172 -19.20 -13.05 -15.82
N ILE A 173 -19.79 -11.85 -15.79
CA ILE A 173 -19.17 -10.69 -15.17
C ILE A 173 -19.08 -10.88 -13.65
N THR A 174 -20.11 -11.46 -13.02
CA THR A 174 -20.07 -11.79 -11.58
C THR A 174 -18.98 -12.82 -11.28
N GLY A 175 -18.84 -13.85 -12.13
CA GLY A 175 -17.77 -14.85 -12.02
C GLY A 175 -16.37 -14.23 -12.15
N PHE A 176 -16.20 -13.21 -12.99
CA PHE A 176 -14.93 -12.51 -13.15
C PHE A 176 -14.48 -11.76 -11.87
N LEU A 177 -15.40 -11.37 -10.99
CA LEU A 177 -15.05 -10.81 -9.67
C LEU A 177 -14.19 -11.77 -8.85
N TYR A 178 -14.44 -13.09 -8.97
CA TYR A 178 -13.59 -14.09 -8.33
C TYR A 178 -12.18 -14.14 -8.90
N TRP A 179 -12.00 -13.86 -10.19
CA TRP A 179 -10.66 -13.75 -10.77
C TRP A 179 -9.88 -12.56 -10.22
N ILE A 180 -10.60 -11.45 -9.96
CA ILE A 180 -9.98 -10.23 -9.39
C ILE A 180 -9.58 -10.46 -7.93
N HIS A 181 -10.50 -11.05 -7.12
CA HIS A 181 -10.25 -11.29 -5.70
C HIS A 181 -11.09 -12.47 -5.18
N PRO A 182 -10.57 -13.31 -4.26
CA PRO A 182 -11.33 -14.46 -3.72
C PRO A 182 -12.69 -14.12 -3.11
N ILE A 183 -12.83 -12.92 -2.52
CA ILE A 183 -14.12 -12.44 -1.98
C ILE A 183 -15.21 -12.33 -3.05
N GLY A 184 -14.87 -12.34 -4.34
CA GLY A 184 -15.82 -12.39 -5.45
C GLY A 184 -16.76 -13.59 -5.44
N ILE A 185 -16.45 -14.64 -4.65
CA ILE A 185 -17.37 -15.75 -4.42
C ILE A 185 -18.68 -15.29 -3.76
N VAL A 186 -18.63 -14.24 -2.93
CA VAL A 186 -19.81 -13.73 -2.20
C VAL A 186 -20.84 -13.11 -3.15
N PRO A 187 -20.48 -12.18 -4.06
CA PRO A 187 -21.41 -11.71 -5.10
C PRO A 187 -21.96 -12.81 -6.01
N ILE A 188 -21.22 -13.90 -6.27
CA ILE A 188 -21.73 -15.05 -7.02
C ILE A 188 -22.87 -15.73 -6.25
N ILE A 189 -22.68 -15.97 -4.93
CA ILE A 189 -23.71 -16.58 -4.08
C ILE A 189 -24.91 -15.64 -3.96
N ALA A 190 -24.67 -14.36 -3.68
CA ALA A 190 -25.72 -13.35 -3.55
C ALA A 190 -26.54 -13.22 -4.85
N GLY A 191 -25.87 -13.19 -6.00
CA GLY A 191 -26.47 -13.17 -7.33
C GLY A 191 -27.29 -14.43 -7.60
N SER A 192 -26.76 -15.62 -7.25
CA SER A 192 -27.49 -16.88 -7.39
C SER A 192 -28.81 -16.87 -6.61
N ILE A 193 -28.80 -16.36 -5.37
CA ILE A 193 -30.00 -16.23 -4.52
C ILE A 193 -30.97 -15.23 -5.14
N ALA A 194 -30.50 -14.05 -5.54
CA ALA A 194 -31.33 -12.99 -6.10
C ALA A 194 -31.98 -13.44 -7.44
N VAL A 195 -31.23 -14.10 -8.32
CA VAL A 195 -31.74 -14.57 -9.60
C VAL A 195 -32.67 -15.78 -9.42
N SER A 196 -32.40 -16.66 -8.43
CA SER A 196 -33.32 -17.75 -8.07
C SER A 196 -34.66 -17.23 -7.55
N TYR A 197 -34.64 -16.18 -6.74
CA TYR A 197 -35.86 -15.49 -6.30
C TYR A 197 -36.67 -14.96 -7.50
N LEU A 198 -36.04 -14.29 -8.48
CA LEU A 198 -36.70 -13.84 -9.71
C LEU A 198 -37.23 -15.01 -10.53
N GLY A 199 -36.45 -16.06 -10.68
CA GLY A 199 -36.85 -17.29 -11.39
C GLY A 199 -38.10 -17.94 -10.78
N PHE A 200 -38.17 -17.95 -9.45
CA PHE A 200 -39.35 -18.45 -8.71
C PHE A 200 -40.58 -17.55 -8.92
N ILE A 201 -40.45 -16.24 -8.76
CA ILE A 201 -41.57 -15.29 -8.92
C ILE A 201 -42.13 -15.30 -10.33
N HIS A 202 -41.26 -15.31 -11.33
CA HIS A 202 -41.67 -15.32 -12.76
C HIS A 202 -41.91 -16.71 -13.32
N ARG A 203 -41.76 -17.78 -12.54
CA ARG A 203 -41.82 -19.19 -12.96
C ARG A 203 -40.87 -19.51 -14.13
N ARG A 204 -39.70 -18.86 -14.14
CA ARG A 204 -38.64 -18.99 -15.18
C ARG A 204 -37.38 -19.56 -14.59
N TYR A 205 -37.35 -20.86 -14.33
CA TYR A 205 -36.18 -21.53 -13.70
C TYR A 205 -34.93 -21.55 -14.60
N SER A 206 -35.05 -21.17 -15.86
CA SER A 206 -33.92 -20.98 -16.75
C SER A 206 -33.03 -19.80 -16.34
N LEU A 207 -33.54 -18.74 -15.67
CA LEU A 207 -32.77 -17.55 -15.26
C LEU A 207 -31.62 -17.94 -14.33
N PRO A 208 -31.86 -18.59 -13.19
CA PRO A 208 -30.77 -19.01 -12.30
C PRO A 208 -29.85 -20.03 -12.93
N LEU A 209 -30.37 -20.89 -13.84
CA LEU A 209 -29.54 -21.87 -14.54
C LEU A 209 -28.49 -21.17 -15.43
N PHE A 210 -28.91 -20.22 -16.29
CA PHE A 210 -27.97 -19.46 -17.12
C PHE A 210 -26.95 -18.67 -16.31
N PHE A 211 -27.38 -18.03 -15.25
CA PHE A 211 -26.48 -17.33 -14.34
C PHE A 211 -25.47 -18.27 -13.70
N MET A 212 -25.94 -19.36 -13.09
CA MET A 212 -25.06 -20.28 -12.36
C MET A 212 -24.09 -21.01 -13.30
N VAL A 213 -24.55 -21.48 -14.47
CA VAL A 213 -23.68 -22.16 -15.44
C VAL A 213 -22.53 -21.24 -15.86
N SER A 214 -22.82 -19.98 -16.18
CA SER A 214 -21.78 -19.04 -16.59
C SER A 214 -20.85 -18.65 -15.44
N ALA A 215 -21.39 -18.34 -14.25
CA ALA A 215 -20.57 -17.97 -13.10
C ALA A 215 -19.67 -19.13 -12.65
N LEU A 216 -20.21 -20.35 -12.55
CA LEU A 216 -19.43 -21.54 -12.22
C LEU A 216 -18.43 -21.89 -13.32
N GLY A 217 -18.80 -21.74 -14.60
CA GLY A 217 -17.89 -21.95 -15.73
C GLY A 217 -16.65 -21.07 -15.64
N ILE A 218 -16.81 -19.79 -15.34
CA ILE A 218 -15.71 -18.84 -15.12
C ILE A 218 -14.87 -19.23 -13.89
N LEU A 219 -15.50 -19.66 -12.80
CA LEU A 219 -14.83 -20.10 -11.60
C LEU A 219 -13.99 -21.36 -11.83
N ILE A 220 -14.58 -22.34 -12.53
CA ILE A 220 -13.90 -23.60 -12.92
C ILE A 220 -12.71 -23.29 -13.85
N LEU A 221 -12.91 -22.43 -14.86
CA LEU A 221 -11.85 -22.02 -15.77
C LEU A 221 -10.68 -21.35 -15.00
N TYR A 222 -10.98 -20.52 -14.00
CA TYR A 222 -9.94 -19.95 -13.16
C TYR A 222 -9.22 -21.03 -12.35
N ARG A 223 -9.95 -21.86 -11.63
CA ARG A 223 -9.39 -22.84 -10.69
C ARG A 223 -8.55 -23.92 -11.36
N TYR A 224 -9.00 -24.43 -12.51
CA TYR A 224 -8.38 -25.56 -13.20
C TYR A 224 -7.59 -25.18 -14.47
N GLY A 225 -7.78 -23.97 -15.00
CA GLY A 225 -7.05 -23.47 -16.16
C GLY A 225 -6.03 -22.40 -15.79
N ILE A 226 -6.50 -21.22 -15.40
CA ILE A 226 -5.64 -20.03 -15.25
C ILE A 226 -4.70 -20.14 -14.05
N ASN A 227 -5.20 -20.55 -12.89
CA ASN A 227 -4.38 -20.58 -11.68
C ASN A 227 -3.24 -21.61 -11.75
N PRO A 228 -3.43 -22.87 -12.22
CA PRO A 228 -2.33 -23.80 -12.46
C PRO A 228 -1.32 -23.29 -13.50
N TRP A 229 -1.82 -22.76 -14.64
CA TRP A 229 -0.98 -22.20 -15.69
C TRP A 229 -0.08 -21.06 -15.17
N LEU A 230 -0.63 -20.17 -14.34
CA LEU A 230 0.14 -19.08 -13.76
C LEU A 230 1.15 -19.59 -12.71
N THR A 231 0.73 -20.52 -11.85
CA THR A 231 1.59 -21.12 -10.82
C THR A 231 2.78 -21.85 -11.45
N GLU A 232 2.58 -22.58 -12.54
CA GLU A 232 3.66 -23.25 -13.27
C GLU A 232 4.70 -22.25 -13.80
N ARG A 233 4.27 -21.09 -14.30
CA ARG A 233 5.16 -20.04 -14.79
C ARG A 233 5.94 -19.32 -13.69
N MET A 234 5.41 -19.28 -12.48
CA MET A 234 5.98 -18.54 -11.36
C MET A 234 6.84 -19.41 -10.43
N THR A 235 6.81 -20.74 -10.56
CA THR A 235 7.57 -21.67 -9.70
C THR A 235 8.76 -22.24 -10.46
N ILE A 236 9.90 -21.55 -10.38
CA ILE A 236 11.17 -22.09 -10.90
C ILE A 236 11.79 -23.08 -9.92
N SER A 237 11.58 -22.90 -8.61
CA SER A 237 12.18 -23.70 -7.54
C SER A 237 11.27 -24.76 -6.93
N GLY A 238 10.06 -24.96 -7.43
CA GLY A 238 9.08 -25.93 -6.89
C GLY A 238 8.50 -25.53 -5.52
N LEU A 239 8.73 -24.32 -5.05
CA LEU A 239 8.15 -23.80 -3.81
C LEU A 239 6.65 -23.65 -3.95
N LYS A 240 5.88 -24.34 -3.10
CA LYS A 240 4.42 -24.21 -3.06
C LYS A 240 4.03 -22.77 -2.70
N ALA A 241 3.12 -22.19 -3.48
CA ALA A 241 2.52 -20.89 -3.16
C ALA A 241 1.91 -20.95 -1.74
N ASP A 242 2.17 -19.92 -0.95
CA ASP A 242 1.65 -19.82 0.42
C ASP A 242 0.12 -19.67 0.34
N LEU A 243 -0.62 -20.67 0.79
CA LEU A 243 -2.08 -20.70 0.69
C LEU A 243 -2.70 -20.00 1.90
N HIS A 244 -2.68 -18.68 1.90
CA HIS A 244 -3.23 -17.83 2.97
C HIS A 244 -4.66 -18.19 3.40
N TYR A 245 -5.46 -18.76 2.50
CA TYR A 245 -6.87 -19.05 2.75
C TYR A 245 -7.16 -20.45 3.34
N GLN A 246 -6.19 -21.36 3.43
CA GLN A 246 -6.42 -22.70 4.02
C GLN A 246 -6.70 -22.66 5.53
N ASN A 247 -6.31 -21.59 6.20
CA ASN A 247 -6.48 -21.47 7.64
C ASN A 247 -7.86 -20.94 8.08
N ALA A 248 -8.69 -20.40 7.17
CA ALA A 248 -9.98 -19.82 7.53
C ALA A 248 -10.90 -20.81 8.27
N LEU A 249 -10.94 -22.08 7.83
CA LEU A 249 -11.74 -23.11 8.48
C LEU A 249 -11.20 -23.55 9.87
N ARG A 250 -9.87 -23.45 10.07
CA ARG A 250 -9.27 -23.74 11.39
C ARG A 250 -9.60 -22.69 12.42
N GLN A 251 -9.90 -21.46 11.99
CA GLN A 251 -10.26 -20.36 12.88
C GLN A 251 -11.64 -20.55 13.52
N PHE A 252 -12.55 -21.31 12.90
CA PHE A 252 -13.87 -21.60 13.53
C PHE A 252 -13.77 -22.28 14.89
N ARG A 253 -12.72 -23.06 15.15
CA ARG A 253 -12.52 -23.68 16.46
C ARG A 253 -12.22 -22.67 17.57
N PHE A 254 -11.67 -21.50 17.23
CA PHE A 254 -11.36 -20.43 18.17
C PHE A 254 -12.61 -19.82 18.81
N PHE A 255 -13.75 -19.85 18.13
CA PHE A 255 -14.99 -19.24 18.63
C PHE A 255 -15.74 -20.10 19.65
N TYR A 256 -15.25 -21.28 20.01
CA TYR A 256 -15.84 -22.12 21.05
C TYR A 256 -15.39 -21.73 22.45
N ASP A 257 -14.38 -20.88 22.61
CA ASP A 257 -13.93 -20.36 23.88
C ASP A 257 -14.38 -18.90 24.12
N TYR A 258 -14.31 -18.47 25.37
CA TYR A 258 -14.76 -17.13 25.77
C TYR A 258 -13.92 -16.01 25.17
N GLU A 259 -12.61 -16.21 25.05
CA GLU A 259 -11.71 -15.21 24.46
C GLU A 259 -11.96 -15.02 22.95
N GLY A 260 -12.23 -16.12 22.26
CA GLY A 260 -12.59 -16.09 20.85
C GLY A 260 -13.91 -15.36 20.60
N LEU A 261 -14.90 -15.56 21.47
CA LEU A 261 -16.19 -14.85 21.38
C LEU A 261 -16.01 -13.34 21.62
N ILE A 262 -15.23 -12.93 22.61
CA ILE A 262 -14.93 -11.51 22.87
C ILE A 262 -14.18 -10.92 21.67
N SER A 263 -13.19 -11.63 21.12
CA SER A 263 -12.48 -11.20 19.92
C SER A 263 -13.44 -11.00 18.75
N LEU A 264 -14.33 -11.94 18.48
CA LEU A 264 -15.34 -11.84 17.43
C LEU A 264 -16.24 -10.60 17.61
N LEU A 265 -16.76 -10.38 18.82
CA LEU A 265 -17.59 -9.22 19.13
C LEU A 265 -16.83 -7.91 18.92
N GLY A 266 -15.56 -7.86 19.31
CA GLY A 266 -14.69 -6.70 19.08
C GLY A 266 -14.47 -6.42 17.60
N HIS A 267 -14.24 -7.44 16.78
CA HIS A 267 -14.10 -7.28 15.34
C HIS A 267 -15.41 -6.83 14.69
N ILE A 268 -16.56 -7.36 15.12
CA ILE A 268 -17.88 -6.86 14.69
C ILE A 268 -18.02 -5.36 15.03
N GLY A 269 -17.69 -4.98 16.27
CA GLY A 269 -17.70 -3.57 16.69
C GLY A 269 -16.76 -2.71 15.84
N GLY A 270 -15.54 -3.16 15.62
CA GLY A 270 -14.55 -2.46 14.80
C GLY A 270 -15.00 -2.26 13.36
N HIS A 271 -15.50 -3.30 12.71
CA HIS A 271 -15.98 -3.22 11.32
C HIS A 271 -17.20 -2.31 11.19
N VAL A 272 -18.20 -2.44 12.08
CA VAL A 272 -19.37 -1.56 12.11
C VAL A 272 -18.95 -0.11 12.35
N PHE A 273 -18.03 0.12 13.28
CA PHE A 273 -17.49 1.44 13.58
C PHE A 273 -16.76 2.04 12.36
N TYR A 274 -15.87 1.25 11.74
CA TYR A 274 -15.14 1.65 10.56
C TYR A 274 -16.06 2.08 9.41
N ILE A 275 -16.99 1.21 9.02
CA ILE A 275 -17.90 1.48 7.90
C ILE A 275 -18.80 2.67 8.20
N THR A 276 -19.28 2.78 9.45
CA THR A 276 -20.15 3.89 9.85
C THR A 276 -19.40 5.22 9.76
N THR A 277 -18.21 5.31 10.30
CA THR A 277 -17.40 6.53 10.28
C THR A 277 -16.84 6.80 8.89
N GLY A 278 -16.34 5.79 8.19
CA GLY A 278 -15.74 5.90 6.86
C GLY A 278 -16.72 6.35 5.78
N THR A 279 -17.98 5.94 5.91
CA THR A 279 -19.06 6.38 5.01
C THR A 279 -19.92 7.51 5.58
N LEU A 280 -19.59 8.02 6.78
CA LEU A 280 -20.42 8.96 7.53
C LEU A 280 -21.86 8.47 7.67
N GLY A 281 -22.06 7.16 7.84
CA GLY A 281 -23.35 6.51 7.97
C GLY A 281 -24.15 6.33 6.68
N LEU A 282 -23.66 6.79 5.55
CA LEU A 282 -24.38 6.70 4.26
C LEU A 282 -24.68 5.26 3.83
N VAL A 283 -23.85 4.29 4.21
CA VAL A 283 -24.09 2.87 3.93
C VAL A 283 -25.40 2.38 4.61
N TRP A 284 -25.64 2.77 5.84
CA TRP A 284 -26.86 2.38 6.57
C TRP A 284 -28.11 2.99 5.97
N LEU A 285 -28.02 4.26 5.53
CA LEU A 285 -29.10 4.89 4.75
C LEU A 285 -29.34 4.14 3.44
N GLY A 286 -28.30 3.63 2.79
CA GLY A 286 -28.40 2.81 1.59
C GLY A 286 -29.15 1.50 1.84
N LEU A 287 -28.73 0.75 2.85
CA LEU A 287 -29.38 -0.50 3.24
C LEU A 287 -30.84 -0.29 3.68
N LEU A 288 -31.11 0.76 4.45
CA LEU A 288 -32.47 1.12 4.85
C LEU A 288 -33.32 1.48 3.63
N SER A 289 -32.77 2.24 2.67
CA SER A 289 -33.49 2.60 1.44
C SER A 289 -33.78 1.36 0.59
N LEU A 290 -32.85 0.42 0.47
CA LEU A 290 -33.06 -0.86 -0.21
C LEU A 290 -34.21 -1.65 0.44
N LEU A 291 -34.21 -1.74 1.77
CA LEU A 291 -35.27 -2.42 2.51
C LEU A 291 -36.63 -1.74 2.29
N GLN A 292 -36.69 -0.41 2.40
CA GLN A 292 -37.92 0.34 2.18
C GLN A 292 -38.48 0.17 0.78
N GLN A 293 -37.64 0.21 -0.27
CA GLN A 293 -38.05 -0.02 -1.65
C GLN A 293 -38.56 -1.46 -1.87
N SER A 294 -38.02 -2.42 -1.16
CA SER A 294 -38.43 -3.83 -1.21
C SER A 294 -39.80 -4.08 -0.56
N LEU A 295 -40.18 -3.25 0.39
CA LEU A 295 -41.43 -3.41 1.16
C LEU A 295 -42.59 -2.56 0.61
N ASN A 296 -42.32 -1.40 0.02
CA ASN A 296 -43.34 -0.43 -0.36
C ASN A 296 -43.71 -0.48 -1.84
N VAL A 297 -44.94 -0.94 -2.14
CA VAL A 297 -45.51 -1.02 -3.49
C VAL A 297 -45.88 0.34 -4.08
N SER A 298 -46.16 1.38 -3.24
CA SER A 298 -46.87 2.61 -3.64
C SER A 298 -45.98 3.82 -3.94
N ARG A 299 -44.67 3.76 -3.72
CA ARG A 299 -43.75 4.90 -3.88
C ARG A 299 -42.52 4.58 -4.73
N ASN A 300 -42.72 3.98 -5.88
CA ASN A 300 -41.57 3.62 -6.71
C ASN A 300 -41.22 4.71 -7.74
N PRO A 301 -40.23 5.60 -7.47
CA PRO A 301 -39.83 6.66 -8.40
C PRO A 301 -39.02 6.16 -9.60
N THR A 302 -38.72 4.87 -9.67
CA THR A 302 -37.71 4.30 -10.58
C THR A 302 -38.29 3.53 -11.77
N GLY A 303 -39.61 3.23 -11.75
CA GLY A 303 -40.25 2.39 -12.77
C GLY A 303 -39.88 0.89 -12.73
N LEU A 304 -39.13 0.46 -11.70
CA LEU A 304 -38.89 -0.96 -11.42
C LEU A 304 -40.04 -1.55 -10.60
N GLU A 305 -40.30 -2.85 -10.80
CA GLU A 305 -41.30 -3.57 -9.99
C GLU A 305 -40.75 -3.91 -8.60
N VAL A 306 -41.67 -4.16 -7.64
CA VAL A 306 -41.27 -4.47 -6.25
C VAL A 306 -40.39 -5.70 -6.16
N HIS A 307 -40.64 -6.72 -6.94
CA HIS A 307 -39.83 -7.91 -6.94
C HIS A 307 -38.43 -7.68 -7.58
N GLU A 308 -38.30 -6.76 -8.53
CA GLU A 308 -36.99 -6.35 -9.03
C GLU A 308 -36.18 -5.63 -7.94
N TRP A 309 -36.82 -4.75 -7.16
CA TRP A 309 -36.20 -4.13 -5.99
C TRP A 309 -35.80 -5.13 -4.90
N ARG A 310 -36.61 -6.17 -4.66
CA ARG A 310 -36.26 -7.25 -3.74
C ARG A 310 -35.03 -8.02 -4.24
N ALA A 311 -34.94 -8.31 -5.53
CA ALA A 311 -33.78 -8.95 -6.12
C ALA A 311 -32.51 -8.07 -6.00
N ILE A 312 -32.62 -6.77 -6.24
CA ILE A 312 -31.53 -5.79 -6.04
C ILE A 312 -31.10 -5.80 -4.58
N SER A 313 -32.04 -5.76 -3.66
CA SER A 313 -31.75 -5.74 -2.21
C SER A 313 -31.11 -7.02 -1.73
N LEU A 314 -31.54 -8.18 -2.24
CA LEU A 314 -30.87 -9.46 -1.99
C LEU A 314 -29.44 -9.47 -2.54
N PHE A 315 -29.24 -9.04 -3.79
CA PHE A 315 -27.91 -9.01 -4.39
C PHE A 315 -26.96 -8.09 -3.64
N LEU A 316 -27.32 -6.83 -3.44
CA LEU A 316 -26.46 -5.84 -2.78
C LEU A 316 -26.30 -6.11 -1.28
N GLY A 317 -27.40 -6.41 -0.58
CA GLY A 317 -27.41 -6.66 0.86
C GLY A 317 -26.62 -7.92 1.23
N LEU A 318 -26.83 -9.04 0.53
CA LEU A 318 -26.09 -10.27 0.79
C LEU A 318 -24.61 -10.16 0.35
N SER A 319 -24.31 -9.41 -0.71
CA SER A 319 -22.92 -9.14 -1.08
C SER A 319 -22.19 -8.36 0.02
N PHE A 320 -22.82 -7.31 0.55
CA PHE A 320 -22.26 -6.51 1.63
C PHE A 320 -22.10 -7.36 2.91
N LEU A 321 -23.16 -7.97 3.40
CA LEU A 321 -23.14 -8.74 4.65
C LEU A 321 -22.21 -9.94 4.59
N GLY A 322 -22.17 -10.63 3.45
CA GLY A 322 -21.31 -11.80 3.28
C GLY A 322 -19.83 -11.44 3.21
N ILE A 323 -19.46 -10.34 2.58
CA ILE A 323 -18.07 -9.87 2.56
C ILE A 323 -17.65 -9.40 3.96
N GLU A 324 -18.52 -8.68 4.66
CA GLU A 324 -18.27 -8.29 6.07
C GLU A 324 -18.07 -9.50 6.96
N ALA A 325 -18.95 -10.50 6.87
CA ALA A 325 -18.83 -11.71 7.64
C ALA A 325 -17.50 -12.43 7.38
N ILE A 326 -17.09 -12.57 6.10
CA ILE A 326 -15.80 -13.17 5.76
C ILE A 326 -14.64 -12.35 6.33
N SER A 327 -14.68 -11.02 6.19
CA SER A 327 -13.62 -10.14 6.68
C SER A 327 -13.47 -10.25 8.21
N ILE A 328 -14.57 -10.18 8.94
CA ILE A 328 -14.60 -10.36 10.39
C ILE A 328 -14.03 -11.72 10.80
N LEU A 329 -14.50 -12.80 10.17
CA LEU A 329 -14.05 -14.15 10.48
C LEU A 329 -12.57 -14.39 10.17
N MET A 330 -12.04 -13.78 9.10
CA MET A 330 -10.63 -13.92 8.75
C MET A 330 -9.69 -13.26 9.75
N PHE A 331 -10.07 -12.13 10.31
CA PHE A 331 -9.20 -11.34 11.17
C PHE A 331 -9.44 -11.52 12.67
N SER A 332 -10.51 -12.16 13.08
CA SER A 332 -10.83 -12.40 14.51
C SER A 332 -10.05 -13.56 15.16
N GLY A 333 -9.19 -14.26 14.41
CA GLY A 333 -8.40 -15.39 14.92
C GLY A 333 -7.18 -14.97 15.76
N PRO A 334 -6.58 -15.90 16.54
CA PRO A 334 -5.50 -15.60 17.50
C PRO A 334 -4.20 -15.07 16.88
N LEU A 335 -3.99 -15.31 15.58
CA LEU A 335 -2.77 -14.88 14.88
C LEU A 335 -2.80 -13.41 14.43
N THR A 336 -3.93 -12.74 14.54
CA THR A 336 -4.16 -11.42 13.93
C THR A 336 -4.27 -10.26 14.92
N GLY A 337 -4.38 -10.54 16.22
CA GLY A 337 -4.79 -9.58 17.26
C GLY A 337 -3.83 -8.45 17.63
N GLN A 338 -2.67 -8.31 16.95
CA GLN A 338 -1.70 -7.28 17.31
C GLN A 338 -1.75 -6.02 16.41
N ARG A 339 -2.51 -6.04 15.34
CA ARG A 339 -2.64 -4.92 14.42
C ARG A 339 -4.02 -4.29 14.53
N LEU A 340 -4.06 -2.96 14.72
CA LEU A 340 -5.32 -2.23 14.84
C LEU A 340 -6.19 -2.31 13.56
N ASP A 341 -5.56 -2.28 12.40
CA ASP A 341 -6.28 -2.38 11.12
C ASP A 341 -6.97 -3.73 10.90
N HIS A 342 -6.56 -4.79 11.57
CA HIS A 342 -7.28 -6.07 11.52
C HIS A 342 -8.64 -6.01 12.21
N TRP A 343 -8.77 -5.20 13.26
CA TRP A 343 -10.06 -5.01 13.97
C TRP A 343 -11.09 -4.25 13.15
N MET A 344 -10.66 -3.54 12.09
CA MET A 344 -11.46 -2.62 11.28
C MET A 344 -11.19 -2.76 9.78
N TYR A 345 -10.97 -3.96 9.28
CA TYR A 345 -10.48 -4.21 7.93
C TYR A 345 -11.51 -3.89 6.86
N GLY A 346 -11.61 -2.61 6.45
CA GLY A 346 -12.60 -2.13 5.49
C GLY A 346 -12.31 -2.48 4.03
N ARG A 347 -11.05 -2.70 3.69
CA ARG A 347 -10.57 -2.87 2.30
C ARG A 347 -11.37 -3.90 1.47
N TYR A 348 -11.93 -4.93 2.09
CA TYR A 348 -12.71 -5.93 1.36
C TYR A 348 -14.12 -5.47 1.03
N VAL A 349 -14.83 -4.92 1.99
CA VAL A 349 -16.24 -4.53 1.83
C VAL A 349 -16.40 -3.29 0.97
N GLU A 350 -15.41 -2.40 0.96
CA GLU A 350 -15.46 -1.16 0.20
C GLU A 350 -15.65 -1.36 -1.31
N GLY A 351 -15.22 -2.51 -1.84
CA GLY A 351 -15.45 -2.89 -3.22
C GLY A 351 -16.92 -3.00 -3.65
N VAL A 352 -17.86 -3.17 -2.70
CA VAL A 352 -19.30 -3.31 -2.99
C VAL A 352 -20.13 -2.10 -2.56
N LEU A 353 -19.52 -1.07 -1.95
CA LEU A 353 -20.24 0.06 -1.37
C LEU A 353 -20.87 1.01 -2.40
N ALA A 354 -20.28 1.16 -3.58
CA ALA A 354 -20.65 2.22 -4.53
C ALA A 354 -22.15 2.30 -4.83
N PRO A 355 -22.85 1.21 -5.21
CA PRO A 355 -24.28 1.29 -5.48
C PRO A 355 -25.10 1.50 -4.20
N ILE A 356 -24.66 0.98 -3.05
CA ILE A 356 -25.36 1.14 -1.77
C ILE A 356 -25.30 2.61 -1.31
N LEU A 357 -24.12 3.23 -1.36
CA LEU A 357 -23.95 4.66 -1.04
C LEU A 357 -24.81 5.54 -1.95
N LEU A 358 -24.79 5.26 -3.26
CA LEU A 358 -25.57 6.01 -4.24
C LEU A 358 -27.08 5.95 -3.93
N ILE A 359 -27.59 4.76 -3.65
CA ILE A 359 -29.00 4.54 -3.26
C ILE A 359 -29.30 5.27 -1.94
N GLY A 360 -28.40 5.25 -0.98
CA GLY A 360 -28.55 5.94 0.29
C GLY A 360 -28.66 7.46 0.14
N ILE A 361 -27.80 8.06 -0.65
CA ILE A 361 -27.78 9.52 -0.90
C ILE A 361 -29.05 9.95 -1.64
N LEU A 362 -29.47 9.20 -2.66
CA LEU A 362 -30.60 9.55 -3.51
C LEU A 362 -31.95 9.22 -2.85
N GLY A 363 -32.04 8.14 -2.06
CA GLY A 363 -33.26 7.66 -1.43
C GLY A 363 -33.57 8.28 -0.06
N SER A 364 -32.59 8.90 0.61
CA SER A 364 -32.73 9.37 1.98
C SER A 364 -32.61 10.89 2.14
N ARG A 365 -32.93 11.36 3.35
CA ARG A 365 -32.72 12.77 3.78
C ARG A 365 -31.53 12.81 4.73
N LEU A 366 -30.66 13.83 4.61
CA LEU A 366 -29.46 13.99 5.48
C LEU A 366 -29.79 13.96 6.97
N LYS A 367 -30.94 14.54 7.38
CA LYS A 367 -31.38 14.51 8.79
C LYS A 367 -31.48 13.11 9.38
N ASN A 368 -31.67 12.10 8.53
CA ASN A 368 -31.76 10.71 9.00
C ASN A 368 -30.39 10.16 9.44
N LEU A 369 -29.28 10.83 9.12
CA LEU A 369 -27.94 10.45 9.62
C LEU A 369 -27.84 10.51 11.15
N ILE A 370 -28.64 11.33 11.82
CA ILE A 370 -28.64 11.43 13.29
C ILE A 370 -28.96 10.08 13.95
N TRP A 371 -29.84 9.28 13.34
CA TRP A 371 -30.21 7.96 13.86
C TRP A 371 -29.08 6.92 13.81
N ILE A 372 -27.97 7.26 13.15
CA ILE A 372 -26.79 6.39 13.03
C ILE A 372 -25.83 6.60 14.20
N ILE A 373 -25.89 7.75 14.88
CA ILE A 373 -25.01 8.05 16.03
C ILE A 373 -25.08 6.96 17.11
N PRO A 374 -26.25 6.46 17.54
CA PRO A 374 -26.30 5.37 18.52
C PRO A 374 -25.59 4.09 18.07
N ILE A 375 -25.70 3.73 16.79
CA ILE A 375 -24.99 2.57 16.20
C ILE A 375 -23.48 2.79 16.28
N MET A 376 -23.02 3.98 15.93
CA MET A 376 -21.61 4.35 15.95
C MET A 376 -21.05 4.35 17.38
N VAL A 377 -21.81 4.88 18.35
CA VAL A 377 -21.42 4.87 19.77
C VAL A 377 -21.34 3.43 20.29
N ALA A 378 -22.34 2.60 20.02
CA ALA A 378 -22.35 1.19 20.46
C ALA A 378 -21.17 0.42 19.86
N ALA A 379 -20.88 0.60 18.57
CA ALA A 379 -19.77 -0.04 17.89
C ALA A 379 -18.41 0.44 18.43
N ALA A 380 -18.22 1.74 18.67
CA ALA A 380 -17.02 2.30 19.27
C ALA A 380 -16.80 1.78 20.70
N THR A 381 -17.86 1.69 21.48
CA THR A 381 -17.81 1.15 22.86
C THR A 381 -17.37 -0.32 22.83
N LEU A 382 -17.98 -1.12 21.96
CA LEU A 382 -17.63 -2.53 21.81
C LEU A 382 -16.17 -2.71 21.37
N LEU A 383 -15.70 -1.92 20.40
CA LEU A 383 -14.31 -1.91 19.97
C LEU A 383 -13.38 -1.50 21.12
N ALA A 384 -13.65 -0.38 21.78
CA ALA A 384 -12.79 0.14 22.85
C ALA A 384 -12.72 -0.82 24.06
N PHE A 385 -13.80 -1.53 24.37
CA PHE A 385 -13.83 -2.51 25.44
C PHE A 385 -13.02 -3.76 25.14
N THR A 386 -12.95 -4.17 23.88
CA THR A 386 -12.28 -5.41 23.44
C THR A 386 -10.85 -5.17 22.98
N LEU A 387 -10.52 -3.97 22.51
CA LEU A 387 -9.20 -3.60 22.01
C LEU A 387 -8.21 -3.46 23.18
N LYS A 388 -7.33 -4.44 23.35
CA LYS A 388 -6.32 -4.44 24.45
C LYS A 388 -5.15 -3.51 24.09
N SER A 389 -4.25 -3.96 23.28
CA SER A 389 -3.09 -3.19 22.82
C SER A 389 -2.77 -3.55 21.37
N TYR A 390 -2.22 -2.61 20.62
CA TYR A 390 -1.77 -2.87 19.26
C TYR A 390 -0.35 -2.32 19.06
N THR A 391 0.40 -2.98 18.20
CA THR A 391 1.81 -2.65 17.94
C THR A 391 1.99 -1.70 16.77
N HIS A 392 1.13 -1.80 15.76
CA HIS A 392 1.17 -0.95 14.57
C HIS A 392 -0.14 -1.01 13.79
N THR A 393 -0.28 -0.10 12.85
CA THR A 393 -1.45 0.03 11.97
C THR A 393 -0.99 0.10 10.52
N ALA A 394 -1.67 -0.60 9.61
CA ALA A 394 -1.47 -0.43 8.19
C ALA A 394 -2.54 0.54 7.63
N PRO A 395 -2.19 1.80 7.36
CA PRO A 395 -3.15 2.88 7.07
C PRO A 395 -4.00 2.64 5.82
N PHE A 396 -3.50 1.88 4.85
CA PHE A 396 -4.23 1.57 3.61
C PHE A 396 -5.37 0.55 3.79
N ASN A 397 -5.43 -0.17 4.90
CA ASN A 397 -6.56 -1.06 5.21
C ASN A 397 -7.74 -0.33 5.84
N ILE A 398 -7.52 0.90 6.31
CA ILE A 398 -8.48 1.78 6.98
C ILE A 398 -8.43 3.20 6.40
N SER A 399 -8.38 3.33 5.08
CA SER A 399 -8.12 4.59 4.38
C SER A 399 -9.32 5.54 4.25
N ALA A 400 -10.47 5.20 4.82
CA ALA A 400 -11.63 6.10 4.83
C ALA A 400 -11.56 7.08 6.02
N PHE A 401 -11.89 8.35 5.78
CA PHE A 401 -12.18 9.40 6.77
C PHE A 401 -11.13 9.64 7.88
N PHE A 402 -9.97 10.20 7.60
CA PHE A 402 -8.96 10.62 8.62
C PHE A 402 -8.56 9.54 9.65
N GLN A 403 -8.94 8.31 9.46
CA GLN A 403 -8.93 7.27 10.49
C GLN A 403 -7.55 6.99 11.02
N TYR A 404 -6.56 6.96 10.13
CA TYR A 404 -5.18 6.75 10.52
C TYR A 404 -4.69 7.85 11.47
N PHE A 405 -4.95 9.11 11.15
CA PHE A 405 -4.51 10.25 11.96
C PHE A 405 -5.11 10.23 13.37
N PHE A 406 -6.42 9.99 13.46
CA PHE A 406 -7.10 9.97 14.76
C PHE A 406 -6.68 8.78 15.61
N LEU A 407 -6.54 7.60 15.03
CA LEU A 407 -6.19 6.39 15.76
C LEU A 407 -4.77 6.45 16.33
N GLU A 408 -3.82 6.92 15.53
CA GLU A 408 -2.43 6.96 15.94
C GLU A 408 -2.15 8.01 17.02
N ASN A 409 -2.85 9.15 16.95
CA ASN A 409 -2.57 10.30 17.81
C ASN A 409 -3.58 10.53 18.94
N LEU A 410 -4.84 10.19 18.74
CA LEU A 410 -5.94 10.62 19.62
C LEU A 410 -6.86 9.48 20.10
N GLY A 411 -6.79 8.30 19.47
CA GLY A 411 -7.56 7.12 19.83
C GLY A 411 -9.02 7.09 19.36
N VAL A 412 -9.69 5.98 19.66
CA VAL A 412 -11.06 5.65 19.16
C VAL A 412 -12.11 6.70 19.58
N TRP A 413 -12.04 7.23 20.79
CA TRP A 413 -13.04 8.17 21.31
C TRP A 413 -12.99 9.53 20.64
N ALA A 414 -11.78 10.04 20.35
CA ALA A 414 -11.64 11.29 19.61
C ALA A 414 -12.14 11.16 18.16
N TRP A 415 -11.92 10.00 17.56
CA TRP A 415 -12.45 9.71 16.24
C TRP A 415 -13.99 9.60 16.25
N LEU A 416 -14.57 8.92 17.25
CA LEU A 416 -16.02 8.90 17.47
C LEU A 416 -16.59 10.32 17.57
N ALA A 417 -15.98 11.16 18.41
CA ALA A 417 -16.43 12.54 18.58
C ALA A 417 -16.38 13.34 17.27
N ALA A 418 -15.29 13.24 16.52
CA ALA A 418 -15.16 13.89 15.20
C ALA A 418 -16.22 13.40 14.20
N GLY A 419 -16.46 12.09 14.13
CA GLY A 419 -17.51 11.52 13.29
C GLY A 419 -18.91 12.00 13.67
N CYS A 420 -19.23 12.04 14.97
CA CYS A 420 -20.49 12.58 15.47
C CYS A 420 -20.67 14.06 15.09
N VAL A 421 -19.65 14.90 15.30
CA VAL A 421 -19.70 16.33 14.92
C VAL A 421 -19.98 16.50 13.44
N VAL A 422 -19.27 15.76 12.57
CA VAL A 422 -19.48 15.84 11.12
C VAL A 422 -20.89 15.42 10.74
N ILE A 423 -21.44 14.34 11.30
CA ILE A 423 -22.79 13.86 11.06
C ILE A 423 -23.83 14.90 11.51
N VAL A 424 -23.68 15.44 12.72
CA VAL A 424 -24.58 16.46 13.26
C VAL A 424 -24.58 17.71 12.39
N VAL A 425 -23.42 18.26 12.08
CA VAL A 425 -23.30 19.44 11.21
C VAL A 425 -23.94 19.18 9.84
N ALA A 426 -23.63 18.05 9.19
CA ALA A 426 -24.23 17.69 7.91
C ALA A 426 -25.75 17.56 7.96
N ALA A 427 -26.28 16.99 9.04
CA ALA A 427 -27.72 16.76 9.22
C ALA A 427 -28.53 18.06 9.45
N PHE A 428 -27.94 19.06 10.11
CA PHE A 428 -28.57 20.35 10.39
C PHE A 428 -28.44 21.38 9.29
N LEU A 429 -27.45 21.24 8.40
CA LEU A 429 -27.33 22.10 7.23
C LEU A 429 -28.47 21.86 6.24
N LYS A 430 -28.89 22.92 5.52
CA LYS A 430 -29.80 22.77 4.38
C LYS A 430 -29.17 21.80 3.37
N ALA A 431 -29.98 20.95 2.75
CA ALA A 431 -29.52 19.83 1.94
C ALA A 431 -28.33 20.12 0.97
N PRO A 432 -28.35 21.21 0.16
CA PRO A 432 -27.24 21.47 -0.74
C PRO A 432 -25.91 21.76 0.01
N PHE A 433 -25.97 22.49 1.12
CA PHE A 433 -24.79 22.80 1.94
C PHE A 433 -24.29 21.57 2.73
N GLY A 434 -25.19 20.74 3.22
CA GLY A 434 -24.82 19.49 3.91
C GLY A 434 -24.09 18.52 2.99
N TRP A 435 -24.56 18.34 1.75
CA TRP A 435 -23.86 17.52 0.77
C TRP A 435 -22.50 18.12 0.37
N ALA A 436 -22.44 19.44 0.16
CA ALA A 436 -21.18 20.11 -0.12
C ALA A 436 -20.18 19.96 1.05
N PHE A 437 -20.65 20.05 2.29
CA PHE A 437 -19.84 19.85 3.48
C PHE A 437 -19.24 18.44 3.53
N ILE A 438 -20.03 17.40 3.26
CA ILE A 438 -19.52 16.01 3.23
C ILE A 438 -18.49 15.82 2.10
N ILE A 439 -18.71 16.43 0.92
CA ILE A 439 -17.73 16.41 -0.18
C ILE A 439 -16.41 17.03 0.27
N VAL A 440 -16.45 18.18 0.96
CA VAL A 440 -15.25 18.84 1.48
C VAL A 440 -14.53 17.94 2.50
N ILE A 441 -15.27 17.28 3.40
CA ILE A 441 -14.67 16.35 4.38
C ILE A 441 -13.98 15.18 3.69
N PHE A 442 -14.60 14.56 2.68
CA PHE A 442 -13.96 13.48 1.91
C PHE A 442 -12.72 13.99 1.18
N TRP A 443 -12.80 15.17 0.56
CA TRP A 443 -11.66 15.77 -0.13
C TRP A 443 -10.49 16.06 0.81
N LEU A 444 -10.76 16.62 1.99
CA LEU A 444 -9.75 16.84 3.03
C LEU A 444 -9.15 15.52 3.49
N SER A 445 -9.96 14.50 3.71
CA SER A 445 -9.49 13.16 4.07
C SER A 445 -8.52 12.60 3.02
N ILE A 446 -8.89 12.70 1.73
CA ILE A 446 -8.02 12.29 0.62
C ILE A 446 -6.70 13.08 0.64
N PHE A 447 -6.77 14.40 0.76
CA PHE A 447 -5.60 15.27 0.70
C PHE A 447 -4.58 14.95 1.79
N PHE A 448 -5.03 14.82 3.06
CA PHE A 448 -4.12 14.53 4.18
C PHE A 448 -3.54 13.12 4.09
N GLN A 449 -4.35 12.13 3.74
CA GLN A 449 -3.86 10.76 3.57
C GLN A 449 -2.89 10.66 2.40
N GLN A 450 -3.18 11.32 1.28
CA GLN A 450 -2.32 11.29 0.11
C GLN A 450 -0.96 11.92 0.39
N LYS A 451 -0.91 13.03 1.16
CA LYS A 451 0.36 13.63 1.61
C LYS A 451 1.20 12.63 2.41
N TYR A 452 0.58 11.87 3.31
CA TYR A 452 1.24 10.82 4.08
C TYR A 452 1.76 9.71 3.15
N HIS A 453 0.93 9.22 2.23
CA HIS A 453 1.29 8.15 1.31
C HIS A 453 2.44 8.54 0.37
N ILE A 454 2.43 9.76 -0.16
CA ILE A 454 3.53 10.28 -0.98
C ILE A 454 4.82 10.31 -0.18
N SER A 455 4.82 10.90 1.03
CA SER A 455 6.01 10.94 1.88
C SER A 455 6.56 9.55 2.20
N SER A 456 5.67 8.62 2.58
CA SER A 456 6.06 7.23 2.89
C SER A 456 6.59 6.50 1.66
N SER A 457 6.02 6.74 0.47
CA SER A 457 6.48 6.09 -0.77
C SER A 457 7.90 6.53 -1.16
N TYR A 458 8.24 7.79 -1.01
CA TYR A 458 9.62 8.26 -1.22
C TYR A 458 10.60 7.69 -0.19
N ALA A 459 10.19 7.53 1.07
CA ALA A 459 11.04 6.87 2.07
C ALA A 459 11.35 5.41 1.69
N VAL A 460 10.36 4.67 1.19
CA VAL A 460 10.53 3.31 0.68
C VAL A 460 11.47 3.28 -0.52
N GLU A 461 11.28 4.16 -1.50
CA GLU A 461 12.13 4.25 -2.69
C GLU A 461 13.59 4.50 -2.31
N ARG A 462 13.85 5.47 -1.43
CA ARG A 462 15.20 5.80 -0.99
C ARG A 462 15.88 4.70 -0.19
N SER A 463 15.14 3.89 0.55
CA SER A 463 15.72 2.89 1.46
C SER A 463 15.75 1.48 0.89
N ARG A 464 14.67 1.03 0.23
CA ARG A 464 14.53 -0.37 -0.19
C ARG A 464 14.86 -0.62 -1.65
N TRP A 465 14.69 0.40 -2.52
CA TRP A 465 14.93 0.21 -3.95
C TRP A 465 16.39 0.34 -4.38
N VAL A 466 17.23 0.88 -3.51
CA VAL A 466 18.65 1.17 -3.81
C VAL A 466 19.36 -0.04 -4.40
N ILE A 467 19.19 -1.23 -3.81
CA ILE A 467 19.86 -2.45 -4.29
C ILE A 467 19.33 -2.88 -5.67
N GLY A 468 18.03 -2.83 -5.89
CA GLY A 468 17.44 -3.18 -7.18
C GLY A 468 17.84 -2.21 -8.29
N GLN A 469 17.87 -0.91 -8.01
CA GLN A 469 18.35 0.11 -8.94
C GLN A 469 19.83 -0.08 -9.24
N PHE A 470 20.65 -0.36 -8.23
CA PHE A 470 22.06 -0.66 -8.38
C PHE A 470 22.31 -1.85 -9.32
N ILE A 471 21.58 -2.95 -9.13
CA ILE A 471 21.69 -4.14 -9.99
C ILE A 471 21.33 -3.78 -11.44
N ARG A 472 20.26 -3.04 -11.67
CA ARG A 472 19.85 -2.61 -13.02
C ARG A 472 20.87 -1.72 -13.72
N GLN A 473 21.61 -0.92 -12.98
CA GLN A 473 22.64 -0.02 -13.52
C GLN A 473 23.92 -0.74 -13.88
N ASN A 474 24.26 -1.84 -13.18
CA ASN A 474 25.57 -2.46 -13.26
C ASN A 474 25.58 -3.87 -13.86
N PHE A 475 24.43 -4.52 -13.99
CA PHE A 475 24.34 -5.88 -14.53
C PHE A 475 23.41 -5.93 -15.75
N PRO A 476 23.74 -6.70 -16.80
CA PRO A 476 22.88 -6.89 -17.95
C PRO A 476 21.53 -7.51 -17.57
N ARG A 477 20.48 -7.18 -18.32
CA ARG A 477 19.16 -7.82 -18.16
C ARG A 477 19.29 -9.34 -18.40
N GLY A 478 18.48 -10.12 -17.71
CA GLY A 478 18.54 -11.58 -17.76
C GLY A 478 19.63 -12.21 -16.91
N THR A 479 20.52 -11.40 -16.26
CA THR A 479 21.49 -11.91 -15.29
C THR A 479 20.75 -12.61 -14.14
N CYS A 480 21.32 -13.73 -13.67
CA CYS A 480 20.82 -14.40 -12.46
C CYS A 480 21.13 -13.55 -11.24
N VAL A 481 20.12 -13.32 -10.38
CA VAL A 481 20.27 -12.64 -9.09
C VAL A 481 19.81 -13.57 -7.99
N GLY A 482 20.70 -13.91 -7.08
CA GLY A 482 20.36 -14.72 -5.90
C GLY A 482 19.80 -13.87 -4.77
N PHE A 483 18.78 -14.35 -4.09
CA PHE A 483 18.21 -13.74 -2.90
C PHE A 483 18.13 -14.75 -1.76
N ASP A 484 18.79 -14.44 -0.65
CA ASP A 484 18.76 -15.26 0.56
C ASP A 484 17.46 -15.03 1.34
N TYR A 485 16.47 -15.85 0.99
CA TYR A 485 15.15 -15.75 1.62
C TYR A 485 15.16 -16.20 3.09
N ILE A 486 16.08 -17.08 3.47
CA ILE A 486 16.20 -17.59 4.85
C ILE A 486 16.71 -16.47 5.76
N SER A 487 17.79 -15.79 5.37
CA SER A 487 18.27 -14.65 6.14
C SER A 487 17.23 -13.53 6.21
N ALA A 488 16.54 -13.25 5.10
CA ALA A 488 15.48 -12.26 5.07
C ALA A 488 14.31 -12.60 6.02
N ASP A 489 13.97 -13.89 6.16
CA ASP A 489 12.96 -14.36 7.12
C ASP A 489 13.41 -14.15 8.56
N ASN A 490 14.62 -14.57 8.88
CA ASN A 490 15.21 -14.46 10.21
C ASN A 490 15.27 -13.01 10.71
N TYR A 491 15.50 -12.06 9.80
CA TYR A 491 15.55 -10.63 10.10
C TYR A 491 14.23 -9.88 9.87
N ASN A 492 13.13 -10.59 9.57
CA ASN A 492 11.82 -10.01 9.24
C ASN A 492 11.89 -9.00 8.06
N ARG A 493 12.65 -9.34 7.02
CA ARG A 493 12.94 -8.51 5.84
C ARG A 493 12.45 -9.12 4.52
N LYS A 494 11.53 -10.07 4.56
CA LYS A 494 10.94 -10.72 3.36
C LYS A 494 10.38 -9.73 2.34
N VAL A 495 10.01 -8.56 2.78
CA VAL A 495 9.51 -7.47 1.95
C VAL A 495 10.45 -7.10 0.80
N TYR A 496 11.76 -7.17 1.00
CA TYR A 496 12.75 -6.90 -0.05
C TYR A 496 12.62 -7.85 -1.24
N TRP A 497 12.12 -9.05 -1.02
CA TRP A 497 11.83 -9.99 -2.10
C TRP A 497 10.81 -9.44 -3.09
N HIS A 498 9.76 -8.81 -2.60
CA HIS A 498 8.70 -8.23 -3.43
C HIS A 498 9.17 -6.97 -4.15
N ASP A 499 9.96 -6.12 -3.47
CA ASP A 499 10.55 -4.93 -4.07
C ASP A 499 11.54 -5.31 -5.19
N LEU A 500 12.45 -6.24 -4.92
CA LEU A 500 13.39 -6.75 -5.93
C LEU A 500 12.66 -7.46 -7.07
N GLY A 501 11.60 -8.22 -6.78
CA GLY A 501 10.79 -8.88 -7.79
C GLY A 501 10.18 -7.92 -8.79
N PHE A 502 9.72 -6.76 -8.36
CA PHE A 502 9.23 -5.70 -9.24
C PHE A 502 10.38 -5.00 -9.98
N LEU A 503 11.41 -4.59 -9.25
CA LEU A 503 12.53 -3.84 -9.82
C LEU A 503 13.35 -4.67 -10.83
N LEU A 504 13.43 -5.98 -10.60
CA LEU A 504 14.21 -6.93 -11.38
C LEU A 504 13.33 -7.93 -12.15
N PHE A 505 12.16 -7.50 -12.60
CA PHE A 505 11.18 -8.38 -13.26
C PHE A 505 11.74 -9.04 -14.53
N ASP A 506 12.70 -8.41 -15.20
CA ASP A 506 13.40 -8.86 -16.41
C ASP A 506 14.78 -9.53 -16.12
N TYR A 507 15.04 -9.86 -14.85
CA TYR A 507 16.20 -10.64 -14.39
C TYR A 507 15.76 -12.03 -13.95
N LYS A 508 16.70 -12.97 -13.83
CA LYS A 508 16.45 -14.32 -13.29
C LYS A 508 16.58 -14.28 -11.76
N LEU A 509 15.63 -13.67 -11.09
CA LEU A 509 15.62 -13.60 -9.61
C LEU A 509 15.27 -14.95 -9.02
N LYS A 510 16.17 -15.53 -8.20
CA LYS A 510 16.03 -16.85 -7.59
C LYS A 510 16.17 -16.79 -6.07
N ARG A 511 15.35 -17.58 -5.36
CA ARG A 511 15.52 -17.83 -3.92
C ARG A 511 16.59 -18.92 -3.73
N LEU A 512 17.74 -18.55 -3.19
CA LEU A 512 18.89 -19.45 -3.07
C LEU A 512 19.51 -19.32 -1.69
N THR A 513 20.07 -20.44 -1.18
CA THR A 513 21.07 -20.36 -0.12
C THR A 513 22.41 -19.93 -0.72
N TYR A 514 23.37 -19.58 0.12
CA TYR A 514 24.72 -19.24 -0.31
C TYR A 514 25.37 -20.36 -1.15
N GLU A 515 25.26 -21.61 -0.73
CA GLU A 515 25.83 -22.77 -1.42
C GLU A 515 25.14 -23.02 -2.78
N GLN A 516 23.82 -22.83 -2.84
CA GLN A 516 23.05 -22.94 -4.08
C GLN A 516 23.43 -21.82 -5.05
N TRP A 517 23.59 -20.59 -4.56
CA TRP A 517 24.03 -19.46 -5.38
C TRP A 517 25.39 -19.73 -6.03
N LEU A 518 26.38 -20.18 -5.25
CA LEU A 518 27.70 -20.51 -5.77
C LEU A 518 27.68 -21.55 -6.90
N LYS A 519 26.71 -22.46 -6.90
CA LYS A 519 26.60 -23.55 -7.89
C LYS A 519 25.77 -23.19 -9.12
N SER A 520 24.76 -22.33 -8.97
CA SER A 520 23.68 -22.22 -9.97
C SER A 520 23.34 -20.81 -10.44
N CYS A 521 24.08 -19.78 -9.98
CA CYS A 521 23.76 -18.39 -10.29
C CYS A 521 25.07 -17.59 -10.46
N GLU A 522 25.31 -17.03 -11.63
CA GLU A 522 26.56 -16.32 -11.96
C GLU A 522 26.57 -14.87 -11.49
N GLY A 523 25.41 -14.23 -11.33
CA GLY A 523 25.32 -12.83 -10.94
C GLY A 523 25.32 -12.61 -9.42
N PRO A 524 24.92 -11.42 -8.97
CA PRO A 524 25.02 -11.02 -7.57
C PRO A 524 24.09 -11.78 -6.65
N PHE A 525 24.45 -11.81 -5.35
CA PHE A 525 23.69 -12.44 -4.26
C PHE A 525 23.35 -11.43 -3.19
N PHE A 526 22.09 -11.26 -2.88
CA PHE A 526 21.62 -10.36 -1.84
C PHE A 526 21.21 -11.13 -0.59
N THR A 527 21.81 -10.78 0.54
CA THR A 527 21.57 -11.42 1.84
C THR A 527 21.59 -10.42 2.99
N PHE A 528 20.98 -10.79 4.10
CA PHE A 528 21.07 -10.10 5.40
C PHE A 528 22.06 -10.78 6.34
N ASP A 529 22.59 -11.95 5.96
CA ASP A 529 23.61 -12.67 6.72
C ASP A 529 24.99 -12.07 6.48
N ARG A 530 25.58 -11.50 7.53
CA ARG A 530 26.91 -10.88 7.51
C ARG A 530 28.05 -11.89 7.66
N GLU A 531 27.78 -13.04 8.24
CA GLU A 531 28.80 -14.06 8.48
C GLU A 531 29.24 -14.78 7.20
N ILE A 532 28.49 -14.63 6.10
CA ILE A 532 28.88 -15.19 4.79
C ILE A 532 30.26 -14.70 4.39
N GLY A 533 30.60 -13.43 4.63
CA GLY A 533 31.91 -12.86 4.31
C GLY A 533 33.06 -13.57 5.01
N SER A 534 32.93 -13.89 6.29
CA SER A 534 33.97 -14.61 7.05
C SER A 534 34.11 -16.07 6.62
N ARG A 535 33.00 -16.75 6.27
CA ARG A 535 32.99 -18.13 5.77
C ARG A 535 33.55 -18.28 4.35
N ALA A 536 33.55 -17.22 3.59
CA ALA A 536 33.87 -17.21 2.15
C ALA A 536 35.07 -16.34 1.79
N ALA A 537 35.93 -15.98 2.75
CA ALA A 537 37.07 -15.09 2.56
C ALA A 537 37.88 -15.46 1.31
N GLY A 538 38.12 -14.50 0.43
CA GLY A 538 38.82 -14.65 -0.84
C GLY A 538 38.01 -15.25 -1.99
N LYS A 539 36.73 -15.62 -1.80
CA LYS A 539 35.88 -16.20 -2.86
C LYS A 539 34.79 -15.24 -3.35
N ILE A 540 34.30 -14.36 -2.47
CA ILE A 540 33.23 -13.39 -2.77
C ILE A 540 33.65 -12.02 -2.29
N TYR A 541 33.00 -11.00 -2.86
CA TYR A 541 33.27 -9.60 -2.58
C TYR A 541 31.96 -8.81 -2.37
N PRO A 542 31.85 -7.97 -1.32
CA PRO A 542 30.69 -7.09 -1.16
C PRO A 542 30.80 -5.90 -2.11
N ILE A 543 29.76 -5.66 -2.90
CA ILE A 543 29.74 -4.57 -3.89
C ILE A 543 28.73 -3.46 -3.59
N SER A 544 27.73 -3.75 -2.80
CA SER A 544 26.75 -2.76 -2.38
C SER A 544 26.12 -3.14 -1.06
N ARG A 545 25.74 -2.14 -0.30
CA ARG A 545 25.03 -2.28 0.98
C ARG A 545 23.76 -1.43 0.96
N ASN A 546 22.64 -2.05 1.33
CA ASN A 546 21.45 -1.29 1.65
C ASN A 546 21.70 -0.52 2.95
N PRO A 547 21.43 0.80 3.03
CA PRO A 547 21.59 1.60 4.26
C PRO A 547 20.95 0.98 5.49
N ILE A 548 19.96 0.13 5.32
CA ILE A 548 19.19 -0.48 6.39
C ILE A 548 19.71 -1.85 6.83
N GLU A 549 20.51 -2.64 6.01
CA GLU A 549 21.09 -3.91 6.54
C GLU A 549 21.46 -5.00 5.49
N GLY A 550 21.01 -4.91 4.23
CA GLY A 550 21.30 -5.95 3.23
C GLY A 550 22.65 -5.77 2.52
N ILE A 551 23.28 -6.86 2.16
CA ILE A 551 24.58 -6.86 1.50
C ILE A 551 24.45 -7.58 0.17
N LEU A 552 25.00 -6.96 -0.90
CA LEU A 552 25.07 -7.53 -2.23
C LEU A 552 26.48 -8.05 -2.48
N TRP A 553 26.60 -9.34 -2.72
CA TRP A 553 27.88 -10.04 -2.97
C TRP A 553 28.04 -10.45 -4.42
N ILE A 554 29.27 -10.42 -4.93
CA ILE A 554 29.67 -11.03 -6.20
C ILE A 554 30.81 -12.01 -5.98
N ARG A 555 31.06 -12.87 -6.98
CA ARG A 555 32.24 -13.74 -6.96
C ARG A 555 33.49 -12.92 -7.26
N TYR A 556 34.60 -13.33 -6.68
CA TYR A 556 35.87 -12.67 -6.92
C TYR A 556 36.29 -12.71 -8.41
N SER A 557 35.92 -13.78 -9.13
CA SER A 557 36.16 -13.91 -10.58
C SER A 557 35.45 -12.84 -11.40
N ASP A 558 34.29 -12.39 -10.96
CA ASP A 558 33.41 -11.49 -11.70
C ASP A 558 33.75 -10.02 -11.40
N PHE A 559 34.68 -9.79 -10.47
CA PHE A 559 35.05 -8.47 -9.96
C PHE A 559 35.66 -7.55 -11.01
N LYS A 560 36.38 -8.12 -12.01
CA LYS A 560 37.06 -7.35 -13.06
C LYS A 560 36.08 -6.59 -13.96
N ASP A 561 34.83 -7.03 -14.05
CA ASP A 561 33.82 -6.44 -14.92
C ASP A 561 32.95 -5.36 -14.21
N VAL A 562 33.12 -5.21 -12.89
CA VAL A 562 32.41 -4.20 -12.09
C VAL A 562 33.32 -3.02 -11.78
N SER A 563 33.90 -2.45 -12.81
CA SER A 563 34.77 -1.27 -12.67
C SER A 563 33.97 -0.03 -12.25
N GLY A 564 34.47 0.66 -11.24
CA GLY A 564 33.91 1.95 -10.78
C GLY A 564 33.22 1.95 -9.42
N PHE A 565 32.98 0.79 -8.79
CA PHE A 565 32.27 0.69 -7.50
C PHE A 565 33.14 0.23 -6.32
N ILE A 566 34.41 -0.01 -6.55
CA ILE A 566 35.35 -0.56 -5.56
C ILE A 566 35.70 0.44 -4.48
N ASP A 567 35.61 1.74 -4.76
CA ASP A 567 35.92 2.82 -3.81
C ASP A 567 34.91 2.96 -2.66
N LEU A 568 33.70 2.42 -2.81
CA LEU A 568 32.68 2.45 -1.75
C LEU A 568 32.79 1.29 -0.76
N ALA A 569 33.39 0.17 -1.18
CA ALA A 569 33.44 -1.03 -0.33
C ALA A 569 34.70 -1.11 0.54
N GLY A 570 35.75 -0.31 0.29
CA GLY A 570 36.96 -0.34 1.10
C GLY A 570 37.36 -1.76 1.55
N ASP A 571 38.21 -1.96 2.47
CA ASP A 571 38.62 -3.24 2.98
C ASP A 571 37.44 -4.20 3.30
N PRO A 572 37.38 -5.43 2.73
CA PRO A 572 36.37 -6.44 3.04
C PRO A 572 36.25 -6.76 4.54
N THR A 573 37.34 -6.68 5.29
CA THR A 573 37.39 -6.85 6.74
C THR A 573 36.57 -5.76 7.46
N CYS A 574 36.68 -4.55 6.98
CA CYS A 574 35.93 -3.40 7.50
C CYS A 574 34.41 -3.58 7.32
N PHE A 575 34.02 -4.13 6.18
CA PHE A 575 32.64 -4.35 5.85
C PHE A 575 31.98 -5.41 6.75
N VAL A 576 32.68 -6.50 7.04
CA VAL A 576 32.26 -7.58 7.95
C VAL A 576 32.10 -7.06 9.39
N ASN A 577 33.01 -6.19 9.82
CA ASN A 577 33.02 -5.62 11.17
C ASN A 577 32.02 -4.47 11.38
N GLY A 578 31.25 -4.13 10.37
CA GLY A 578 30.17 -3.14 10.47
C GLY A 578 30.54 -1.72 10.09
N CYS A 579 31.69 -1.52 9.40
CA CYS A 579 32.02 -0.22 8.81
C CYS A 579 30.95 0.23 7.78
N PHE A 580 30.85 1.54 7.61
CA PHE A 580 29.89 2.13 6.68
C PHE A 580 30.32 3.53 6.26
N GLU A 581 29.83 3.97 5.12
CA GLU A 581 29.90 5.36 4.66
C GLU A 581 28.48 5.91 4.52
N MET A 582 28.32 7.18 4.84
CA MET A 582 27.07 7.94 4.72
C MET A 582 27.31 9.15 3.81
N SER A 583 26.65 9.21 2.68
CA SER A 583 26.64 10.37 1.80
C SER A 583 25.78 11.50 2.40
N TYR A 584 25.99 12.73 1.94
CA TYR A 584 25.20 13.88 2.39
C TYR A 584 23.69 13.72 2.13
N ILE A 585 23.30 12.95 1.10
CA ILE A 585 21.90 12.65 0.79
C ILE A 585 21.29 11.77 1.88
N GLU A 586 22.02 10.73 2.32
CA GLU A 586 21.59 9.85 3.40
C GLU A 586 21.55 10.58 4.73
N LEU A 587 22.53 11.46 4.98
CA LEU A 587 22.61 12.28 6.19
C LEU A 587 21.45 13.26 6.33
N ALA A 588 20.83 13.68 5.24
CA ALA A 588 19.68 14.57 5.29
C ALA A 588 18.51 14.01 6.11
N SER A 589 18.34 12.68 6.09
CA SER A 589 17.32 12.01 6.90
C SER A 589 17.62 11.99 8.41
N PHE A 590 18.87 12.28 8.76
CA PHE A 590 19.39 12.28 10.12
C PHE A 590 19.92 13.69 10.51
N SER A 591 19.32 14.75 9.98
CA SER A 591 19.71 16.13 10.26
C SER A 591 18.55 16.92 10.86
N LYS A 592 18.88 17.75 11.86
CA LYS A 592 17.94 18.74 12.44
C LYS A 592 18.17 20.16 11.92
N VAL A 593 19.41 20.47 11.56
CA VAL A 593 19.81 21.84 11.17
C VAL A 593 20.59 21.88 9.85
N GLY A 594 20.50 20.82 9.05
CA GLY A 594 21.09 20.74 7.71
C GLY A 594 20.04 20.88 6.61
N ARG A 595 20.44 21.44 5.47
CA ARG A 595 19.67 21.48 4.23
C ARG A 595 20.51 20.90 3.08
N VAL A 596 19.91 20.00 2.31
CA VAL A 596 20.55 19.44 1.10
C VAL A 596 20.71 20.53 0.05
N THR A 597 21.90 20.60 -0.51
CA THR A 597 22.26 21.40 -1.68
C THR A 597 22.80 20.48 -2.78
N ASP A 598 23.07 20.99 -3.96
CA ASP A 598 23.59 20.19 -5.09
C ASP A 598 24.91 19.47 -4.73
N ASN A 599 25.69 20.01 -3.80
CA ASN A 599 27.05 19.53 -3.49
C ASN A 599 27.22 19.03 -2.04
N GLY A 600 26.19 19.03 -1.17
CA GLY A 600 26.37 18.60 0.20
C GLY A 600 25.22 18.93 1.15
N LEU A 601 25.34 18.49 2.40
CA LEU A 601 24.44 18.85 3.51
C LEU A 601 24.94 20.12 4.17
N LYS A 602 24.36 21.27 3.85
CA LYS A 602 24.77 22.59 4.34
C LYS A 602 24.02 22.97 5.63
N SER A 603 24.73 23.51 6.61
CA SER A 603 24.12 24.05 7.83
C SER A 603 23.17 25.22 7.50
N THR A 604 22.06 25.33 8.26
CA THR A 604 21.03 26.36 8.06
C THR A 604 21.30 27.65 8.89
N GLY A 605 22.39 27.68 9.65
CA GLY A 605 22.67 28.77 10.60
C GLY A 605 21.97 28.64 11.96
N ALA A 606 21.25 27.53 12.18
CA ALA A 606 20.69 27.18 13.48
C ALA A 606 21.65 26.29 14.27
N SER A 607 21.61 26.36 15.61
CA SER A 607 22.35 25.43 16.48
C SER A 607 21.57 24.11 16.61
N GLY A 608 22.28 22.99 16.55
CA GLY A 608 21.67 21.65 16.64
C GLY A 608 22.51 20.56 16.00
N TYR A 609 21.95 19.37 15.91
CA TYR A 609 22.61 18.26 15.22
C TYR A 609 22.58 18.48 13.70
N LEU A 610 23.77 18.69 13.10
CA LEU A 610 23.93 18.75 11.66
C LEU A 610 23.75 17.37 11.05
N PHE A 611 24.20 16.33 11.74
CA PHE A 611 23.80 14.95 11.50
C PHE A 611 23.86 14.11 12.78
N PHE A 612 23.16 12.97 12.78
CA PHE A 612 23.17 11.95 13.83
C PHE A 612 22.77 10.60 13.23
N GLY A 613 22.98 9.47 13.94
CA GLY A 613 22.68 8.12 13.46
C GLY A 613 23.91 7.42 12.87
N PRO A 614 23.76 6.32 12.12
CA PRO A 614 22.53 5.69 11.61
C PRO A 614 21.99 4.53 12.48
N TYR A 615 22.38 4.39 13.75
CA TYR A 615 21.95 3.33 14.67
C TYR A 615 22.26 1.92 14.15
N ARG A 616 23.54 1.66 13.89
CA ARG A 616 24.00 0.39 13.29
C ARG A 616 24.72 -0.51 14.28
N ARG A 617 24.69 -1.82 13.97
CA ARG A 617 25.51 -2.78 14.65
C ARG A 617 26.98 -2.66 14.19
N VAL A 618 27.92 -2.62 15.13
CA VAL A 618 29.36 -2.60 14.91
C VAL A 618 29.99 -3.57 15.90
N GLU A 619 30.95 -4.37 15.42
CA GLU A 619 31.68 -5.35 16.26
C GLU A 619 32.66 -4.66 17.21
N ALA A 620 33.19 -5.39 18.19
CA ALA A 620 34.27 -4.89 19.03
C ALA A 620 35.54 -4.65 18.20
N GLY A 621 36.26 -3.58 18.50
CA GLY A 621 37.49 -3.22 17.77
C GLY A 621 37.84 -1.75 17.84
N ASP A 622 38.95 -1.40 17.20
CA ASP A 622 39.41 -0.04 17.05
C ASP A 622 38.96 0.55 15.73
N TYR A 623 38.39 1.74 15.77
CA TYR A 623 37.79 2.41 14.62
C TYR A 623 38.19 3.88 14.55
N TYR A 624 37.96 4.48 13.39
CA TYR A 624 37.90 5.93 13.26
C TYR A 624 36.72 6.36 12.40
N VAL A 625 36.18 7.54 12.67
CA VAL A 625 35.23 8.21 11.79
C VAL A 625 35.99 9.22 10.94
N GLU A 626 35.90 9.08 9.62
CA GLU A 626 36.41 10.02 8.65
C GLU A 626 35.28 10.93 8.17
N ILE A 627 35.39 12.25 8.35
CA ILE A 627 34.37 13.23 7.96
C ILE A 627 34.96 14.11 6.86
N LYS A 628 34.30 14.14 5.68
CA LYS A 628 34.63 15.03 4.58
C LYS A 628 33.69 16.23 4.61
N LEU A 629 34.23 17.41 4.81
CA LEU A 629 33.45 18.62 4.97
C LEU A 629 34.15 19.87 4.43
N GLU A 630 33.38 20.91 4.18
CA GLU A 630 33.87 22.26 3.88
C GLU A 630 33.46 23.21 4.99
N VAL A 631 34.43 24.05 5.42
CA VAL A 631 34.24 25.06 6.45
C VAL A 631 34.22 26.44 5.79
N SER A 632 33.03 27.07 5.79
CA SER A 632 32.86 28.46 5.36
C SER A 632 32.97 29.45 6.53
N ALA A 633 32.55 29.02 7.74
CA ALA A 633 32.76 29.74 8.99
C ALA A 633 32.94 28.75 10.15
N ALA A 634 34.00 28.93 10.94
CA ALA A 634 34.35 28.06 12.04
C ALA A 634 33.69 28.55 13.34
N GLY A 635 32.48 28.04 13.63
CA GLY A 635 31.87 28.11 14.95
C GLY A 635 32.17 26.85 15.76
N LYS A 636 31.60 26.74 16.97
CA LYS A 636 31.77 25.54 17.80
C LYS A 636 31.09 24.33 17.13
N ALA A 637 31.83 23.23 17.02
CA ALA A 637 31.35 21.95 16.51
C ALA A 637 31.82 20.82 17.42
N ASN A 638 30.87 20.11 18.02
CA ASN A 638 31.12 18.98 18.92
C ASN A 638 30.74 17.68 18.22
N PHE A 639 31.66 16.72 18.25
CA PHE A 639 31.50 15.40 17.63
C PHE A 639 31.53 14.33 18.71
N ASP A 640 30.56 13.44 18.69
CA ASP A 640 30.58 12.28 19.57
C ASP A 640 30.13 10.99 18.82
N VAL A 641 30.56 9.84 19.36
CA VAL A 641 30.12 8.51 18.98
C VAL A 641 29.51 7.86 20.21
N VAL A 642 28.27 7.43 20.12
CA VAL A 642 27.50 6.89 21.24
C VAL A 642 26.81 5.58 20.88
N SER A 643 26.38 4.82 21.90
CA SER A 643 25.50 3.68 21.79
C SER A 643 24.53 3.63 22.98
N GLU A 644 23.71 2.57 23.05
CA GLU A 644 22.72 2.38 24.13
C GLU A 644 21.73 3.59 24.18
N ARG A 645 21.25 4.03 23.00
CA ARG A 645 20.38 5.19 22.81
C ARG A 645 20.98 6.51 23.39
N GLY A 646 22.29 6.66 23.24
CA GLY A 646 23.03 7.81 23.75
C GLY A 646 23.50 7.69 25.22
N GLY A 647 23.22 6.56 25.87
CA GLY A 647 23.62 6.33 27.28
C GLY A 647 25.10 6.06 27.46
N LYS A 648 25.77 5.46 26.47
CA LYS A 648 27.21 5.18 26.50
C LYS A 648 27.93 6.02 25.44
N LYS A 649 28.85 6.87 25.86
CA LYS A 649 29.76 7.63 24.97
C LYS A 649 31.06 6.83 24.79
N HIS A 650 31.49 6.70 23.54
CA HIS A 650 32.75 6.08 23.15
C HIS A 650 33.82 7.13 22.88
N ILE A 651 33.43 8.26 22.32
CA ILE A 651 34.25 9.46 22.19
C ILE A 651 33.36 10.72 22.23
N ASP A 652 33.96 11.85 22.67
CA ASP A 652 33.34 13.17 22.71
C ASP A 652 34.45 14.21 22.52
N VAL A 653 34.46 14.90 21.39
CA VAL A 653 35.56 15.82 21.02
C VAL A 653 35.03 17.06 20.29
N GLN A 654 35.60 18.20 20.63
CA GLN A 654 35.35 19.47 19.94
C GLN A 654 36.17 19.51 18.63
N ILE A 655 35.58 19.13 17.52
CA ILE A 655 36.29 19.05 16.23
C ILE A 655 36.52 20.42 15.57
N SER A 656 35.84 21.47 16.01
CA SER A 656 36.08 22.84 15.54
C SER A 656 37.52 23.32 15.72
N ASP A 657 38.26 22.77 16.67
CA ASP A 657 39.67 23.10 16.93
C ASP A 657 40.60 22.63 15.79
N TYR A 658 40.12 21.75 14.94
CA TYR A 658 40.84 21.20 13.80
C TYR A 658 40.37 21.78 12.44
N PHE A 659 39.44 22.76 12.45
CA PHE A 659 38.91 23.33 11.24
C PHE A 659 39.90 24.29 10.56
N GLN A 660 40.06 24.13 9.25
CA GLN A 660 40.68 25.11 8.37
C GLN A 660 39.63 25.60 7.37
N ALA A 661 39.72 26.85 6.93
CA ALA A 661 38.83 27.38 5.90
C ALA A 661 38.96 26.58 4.62
N GLY A 662 37.81 26.21 3.97
CA GLY A 662 37.76 25.37 2.81
C GLY A 662 37.52 23.89 3.14
N GLN A 663 37.97 23.01 2.27
CA GLN A 663 37.75 21.56 2.36
C GLN A 663 38.65 20.93 3.44
N ASN A 664 38.06 20.06 4.23
CA ASN A 664 38.71 19.34 5.33
C ASN A 664 38.34 17.86 5.31
N VAL A 665 39.30 17.01 5.72
CA VAL A 665 39.08 15.61 6.07
C VAL A 665 39.52 15.41 7.51
N ILE A 666 38.55 15.16 8.40
CA ILE A 666 38.80 14.98 9.83
C ILE A 666 38.64 13.52 10.20
N ARG A 667 39.61 12.95 10.92
CA ARG A 667 39.58 11.58 11.40
C ARG A 667 39.55 11.55 12.90
N VAL A 668 38.56 10.87 13.47
CA VAL A 668 38.34 10.78 14.93
C VAL A 668 38.39 9.30 15.34
N PRO A 669 39.50 8.83 15.96
CA PRO A 669 39.62 7.44 16.41
C PRO A 669 38.84 7.19 17.70
N PHE A 670 38.33 5.96 17.85
CA PHE A 670 37.69 5.47 19.07
C PHE A 670 37.72 3.93 19.11
N SER A 671 37.45 3.36 20.31
CA SER A 671 37.45 1.90 20.51
C SER A 671 36.09 1.44 21.03
N LEU A 672 35.71 0.22 20.65
CA LEU A 672 34.56 -0.51 21.16
C LEU A 672 35.03 -1.77 21.89
N ASP A 673 34.84 -1.86 23.20
CA ASP A 673 35.21 -3.03 24.01
C ASP A 673 34.34 -4.26 23.73
N LYS A 674 33.12 -4.03 23.26
CA LYS A 674 32.14 -5.07 22.91
C LYS A 674 31.33 -4.65 21.70
N GLN A 675 30.73 -5.64 21.05
CA GLN A 675 29.76 -5.39 19.99
C GLN A 675 28.63 -4.46 20.49
N VAL A 676 28.27 -3.48 19.67
CA VAL A 676 27.13 -2.58 19.89
C VAL A 676 26.13 -2.72 18.75
N THR A 677 24.84 -2.58 19.03
CA THR A 677 23.77 -2.79 18.04
C THR A 677 23.21 -1.49 17.46
N ASP A 678 23.56 -0.36 18.07
CA ASP A 678 22.93 0.95 17.83
C ASP A 678 23.97 2.08 17.82
N ILE A 679 25.13 1.88 17.19
CA ILE A 679 26.14 2.94 17.08
C ILE A 679 25.54 4.19 16.43
N GLU A 680 25.73 5.32 17.05
CA GLU A 680 25.27 6.61 16.58
C GLU A 680 26.46 7.58 16.53
N VAL A 681 26.71 8.13 15.35
CA VAL A 681 27.72 9.16 15.09
C VAL A 681 27.00 10.50 15.01
N ARG A 682 27.41 11.49 15.82
CA ARG A 682 26.71 12.77 15.92
C ARG A 682 27.65 13.94 15.74
N LEU A 683 27.17 14.97 15.03
CA LEU A 683 27.83 16.26 14.92
C LEU A 683 26.86 17.36 15.32
N TYR A 684 27.12 17.99 16.48
CA TYR A 684 26.39 19.14 16.94
C TYR A 684 27.15 20.43 16.59
N ILE A 685 26.45 21.43 16.06
CA ILE A 685 27.03 22.73 15.67
C ILE A 685 26.34 23.90 16.38
N SER A 686 27.11 24.96 16.64
CA SER A 686 26.56 26.27 17.07
C SER A 686 25.97 27.03 15.87
N LYS A 687 25.15 28.05 16.13
CA LYS A 687 24.55 28.90 15.10
C LYS A 687 25.60 29.68 14.27
N ASP A 688 26.80 29.85 14.78
CA ASP A 688 27.88 30.57 14.10
C ASP A 688 28.72 29.68 13.18
N SER A 689 28.38 28.40 13.11
CA SER A 689 29.05 27.44 12.26
C SER A 689 28.42 27.41 10.88
N ALA A 690 29.21 27.62 9.82
CA ALA A 690 28.79 27.42 8.42
C ALA A 690 29.60 26.28 7.81
N LEU A 691 28.99 25.07 7.82
CA LEU A 691 29.59 23.82 7.35
C LEU A 691 28.79 23.22 6.21
N THR A 692 29.49 22.58 5.29
CA THR A 692 28.89 21.69 4.27
C THR A 692 29.50 20.31 4.42
N ILE A 693 28.70 19.29 4.72
CA ILE A 693 29.14 17.90 4.86
C ILE A 693 28.94 17.19 3.52
N TYR A 694 29.97 16.52 3.02
CA TYR A 694 29.93 15.69 1.81
C TYR A 694 29.62 14.24 2.15
N SER A 695 30.35 13.68 3.13
CA SER A 695 30.12 12.34 3.66
C SER A 695 30.81 12.16 5.00
N TYR A 696 30.46 11.08 5.71
CA TYR A 696 31.33 10.50 6.71
C TYR A 696 31.39 8.98 6.57
N ALA A 697 32.51 8.39 6.99
CA ALA A 697 32.73 6.95 6.96
C ALA A 697 33.24 6.45 8.31
N LEU A 698 32.69 5.32 8.80
CA LEU A 698 33.27 4.54 9.89
C LEU A 698 34.20 3.48 9.31
N LYS A 699 35.47 3.49 9.73
CA LYS A 699 36.51 2.61 9.23
C LYS A 699 37.27 1.95 10.37
N ILE A 700 37.91 0.77 10.13
CA ILE A 700 38.81 0.12 11.09
C ILE A 700 40.08 0.97 11.22
N ASN A 701 40.61 1.05 12.42
CA ASN A 701 41.87 1.73 12.72
C ASN A 701 42.99 0.67 12.88
N ASP A 702 43.74 0.42 11.83
CA ASP A 702 44.88 -0.51 11.80
C ASP A 702 46.14 0.10 12.44
N GLY A 703 45.97 1.01 13.40
CA GLY A 703 47.05 1.70 14.11
C GLY A 703 47.60 2.95 13.43
N GLY A 704 47.04 3.36 12.29
CA GLY A 704 47.48 4.55 11.54
C GLY A 704 46.91 5.88 12.01
N VAL A 705 45.86 5.88 12.87
CA VAL A 705 45.20 7.10 13.39
C VAL A 705 45.25 7.12 14.90
N ASN A 706 46.19 7.85 15.46
CA ASN A 706 46.46 7.89 16.91
C ASN A 706 45.79 9.05 17.67
N ALA A 707 45.34 10.09 16.97
CA ALA A 707 44.62 11.21 17.55
C ALA A 707 43.73 11.88 16.51
N PRO A 708 42.69 12.65 16.93
CA PRO A 708 41.94 13.50 16.00
C PRO A 708 42.91 14.42 15.27
N GLY A 709 42.91 14.37 13.94
CA GLY A 709 43.85 15.17 13.16
C GLY A 709 43.37 15.44 11.74
N LEU A 710 43.94 16.53 11.17
CA LEU A 710 43.76 16.85 9.75
C LEU A 710 44.72 16.00 8.92
N SER A 711 44.25 15.17 8.01
CA SER A 711 45.10 14.63 6.98
C SER A 711 45.18 15.62 5.82
N LYS A 712 46.42 16.06 5.48
CA LYS A 712 46.69 16.80 4.26
C LYS A 712 46.77 15.79 3.10
N SER A 713 45.64 15.23 2.69
CA SER A 713 45.58 14.53 1.39
C SER A 713 44.98 15.52 0.40
N PRO A 714 45.69 15.86 -0.71
CA PRO A 714 45.04 16.58 -1.78
C PRO A 714 43.93 15.69 -2.31
N ILE A 715 42.74 16.26 -2.44
CA ILE A 715 41.66 15.64 -3.19
C ILE A 715 42.01 15.86 -4.64
N ASP A 716 42.57 14.83 -5.32
CA ASP A 716 42.69 14.77 -6.77
C ASP A 716 41.33 14.60 -7.43
#